data_74bf451239d750d1c9fa1142c83416ea
#
_entry.id   74bf451239d750d1c9fa1142c83416ea
#
_cell.length_a   1.000
_cell.length_b   1.000
_cell.length_c   1.000
_cell.angle_alpha   90.00
_cell.angle_beta   90.00
_cell.angle_gamma   90.00
#
_symmetry.space_group_name_H-M   'P 1'
#
loop_
_entity.id
_entity.type
_entity.pdbx_description
1 polymer ?
#
loop_
_entity_poly.entity_id
_entity_poly.type
_entity_poly.pdbx_seq_one_letter_code
_entity_poly.pdbx_strand_id
1 'polypeptide(L)'
;MRLKKMSRKKSNSTPFRFPFDIDSRVFLTLAAIFFILSIKSVNRILLPNTTPQSLASAIVDDYQKKVKQFNNLSARTQDFQKFFNGKLKNEEAKDLFKLPFTLFLIENDKQVFWNNTVVDFPPNNFTPSEPHFYQSNQASYLVLKQPLKSSQSNRFAVLFIKIKNNYPFKSDFFDNSFQANNKTHDDDISIQLSKPVNAELSEAVTINGKNLFYLEKGESFLGSLNDDGWHLFLHALAFIFFGVSIHTYFKVTVKRKGELLTFSLLLLTILLVRGMNYLFAFPDNFADERLFSPELFASSSINRSLGDVFINVALLFWVLVFFLINIQGRILSFKNFKWKWPYLLIWNAILVASTVMSSDLIFEIVNDSTINYDTSIFSRIDIYSFIGLLTFLIIFANIVLMVIIVHTYYKLLQTKPVVKYVFLLIGFLIFQFLMNHQHPLCYYLAFISIAIIMFMLDSKLFYNRFDFNSYNLLLWFILISLFGSILLTMLITEREQKNRENFANSLLFYTDKSLENKISELQNKVRDDQEIRSIFTQKNENTFRNFSNYFYDTYLNKDFSDYQHYYFLFDSTGNNLADGDTATLNEKMIEITKLNDFEFNNQWIHPYRNDNEQGFLFKIVIDSPQGTKAFVLCQIFSSSHLEDEEFNEIVQGTPHTYRVKEYDYSVGIYDHGKIISRKGLYAFQQKLNDAEEPGVKFTSNSGYSVMRYVPENHSGQVIIAKKETWLYLFTTLFAYIFFIYFATISLYILGNIIARSNLDYKRFINLLSLNLRLRVHVSILIVVFLSFIAVGYSTSYYLSSRTKDKLKTDVSNFGQLIQKELNFYIEKNNIQSLPEFKELLQQPELLNAISDIAYRFNVNINIFQNQSGKLIFSSSPDFFHYGLLSKQVNAKAYHMLNHSGLEHYIHNENIENFQYFSSYCFLKNRYG
;
A
#
# COMPACT_ATOMS: atom_id res chain seq x y z
N MET A 1 68.30 -13.95 25.46
CA MET A 1 68.08 -12.49 25.82
C MET A 1 67.54 -11.64 24.64
N ARG A 2 67.46 -12.12 23.40
CA ARG A 2 66.99 -11.37 22.26
C ARG A 2 65.45 -11.58 21.95
N LEU A 3 64.79 -12.53 22.56
CA LEU A 3 63.38 -12.80 22.36
C LEU A 3 62.43 -12.03 23.32
N LYS A 4 62.98 -11.36 24.37
CA LYS A 4 62.17 -10.57 25.29
C LYS A 4 61.97 -9.08 24.87
N LYS A 5 62.70 -8.59 23.82
CA LYS A 5 62.58 -7.23 23.32
C LYS A 5 61.59 -7.04 22.14
N MET A 6 61.10 -8.16 21.59
CA MET A 6 60.14 -8.08 20.45
C MET A 6 58.67 -8.10 20.88
N SER A 7 58.37 -8.35 22.16
CA SER A 7 56.95 -8.44 22.61
C SER A 7 56.39 -7.09 23.14
N ARG A 8 57.17 -6.02 23.14
CA ARG A 8 56.70 -4.74 23.69
C ARG A 8 56.39 -3.64 22.64
N LYS A 9 56.47 -3.97 21.34
CA LYS A 9 56.19 -3.00 20.27
C LYS A 9 55.03 -3.44 19.37
N LYS A 10 53.90 -3.86 19.93
CA LYS A 10 52.70 -4.08 19.19
C LYS A 10 51.46 -4.21 20.08
N SER A 11 50.82 -3.13 20.37
CA SER A 11 49.35 -3.14 20.56
C SER A 11 48.78 -1.73 20.63
N ASN A 12 48.99 -0.95 19.59
CA ASN A 12 48.32 0.34 19.46
C ASN A 12 47.60 0.51 18.10
N SER A 13 46.93 -0.54 17.67
CA SER A 13 45.97 -0.40 16.57
C SER A 13 44.76 -1.28 16.82
N THR A 14 43.99 -0.95 17.84
CA THR A 14 42.59 -1.37 17.88
C THR A 14 41.83 -0.50 16.86
N PRO A 15 41.17 -1.07 15.83
CA PRO A 15 40.48 -0.29 14.80
C PRO A 15 39.23 0.42 15.33
N PHE A 16 38.81 0.11 16.54
CA PHE A 16 37.65 0.72 17.20
C PHE A 16 38.09 1.46 18.46
N ARG A 17 38.69 2.65 18.35
CA ARG A 17 38.65 3.62 19.43
C ARG A 17 37.52 4.59 19.12
N PHE A 18 36.47 4.57 19.94
CA PHE A 18 35.61 5.75 20.06
C PHE A 18 36.51 6.91 20.40
N PRO A 19 36.46 8.00 19.62
CA PRO A 19 37.46 9.08 19.70
C PRO A 19 37.32 9.96 20.95
N PHE A 20 36.26 9.77 21.71
CA PHE A 20 35.99 10.51 22.91
C PHE A 20 36.09 9.56 24.11
N ASP A 21 36.98 9.87 25.08
CA ASP A 21 36.89 9.32 26.42
C ASP A 21 35.75 10.02 27.19
N ILE A 22 34.58 10.14 26.55
CA ILE A 22 33.37 10.68 27.17
C ILE A 22 32.82 9.61 28.11
N ASP A 23 32.55 10.04 29.35
CA ASP A 23 31.96 9.18 30.37
C ASP A 23 30.61 8.58 29.83
N SER A 24 30.38 7.28 30.08
CA SER A 24 29.12 6.59 29.75
C SER A 24 27.90 7.32 30.31
N ARG A 25 28.06 8.07 31.40
CA ARG A 25 27.01 8.88 32.01
C ARG A 25 26.50 9.99 31.10
N VAL A 26 27.36 10.61 30.30
CA VAL A 26 26.94 11.65 29.34
C VAL A 26 26.03 11.07 28.28
N PHE A 27 26.36 9.90 27.76
CA PHE A 27 25.48 9.22 26.79
C PHE A 27 24.15 8.78 27.42
N LEU A 28 24.18 8.40 28.69
CA LEU A 28 22.96 8.05 29.42
C LEU A 28 22.06 9.28 29.62
N THR A 29 22.64 10.44 29.96
CA THR A 29 21.86 11.69 30.08
C THR A 29 21.29 12.14 28.75
N LEU A 30 22.04 12.03 27.64
CA LEU A 30 21.52 12.31 26.31
C LEU A 30 20.37 11.35 25.93
N ALA A 31 20.53 10.06 26.20
CA ALA A 31 19.48 9.09 25.99
C ALA A 31 18.21 9.45 26.75
N ALA A 32 18.33 9.82 28.03
CA ALA A 32 17.19 10.24 28.84
C ALA A 32 16.52 11.52 28.29
N ILE A 33 17.32 12.51 27.84
CA ILE A 33 16.79 13.74 27.25
C ILE A 33 16.00 13.42 25.97
N PHE A 34 16.57 12.64 25.03
CA PHE A 34 15.87 12.28 23.79
C PHE A 34 14.64 11.42 24.06
N PHE A 35 14.71 10.54 25.06
CA PHE A 35 13.56 9.76 25.47
C PHE A 35 12.43 10.63 26.03
N ILE A 36 12.74 11.59 26.92
CA ILE A 36 11.74 12.54 27.43
C ILE A 36 11.14 13.36 26.29
N LEU A 37 11.96 13.84 25.37
CA LEU A 37 11.49 14.59 24.20
C LEU A 37 10.64 13.75 23.23
N SER A 38 10.83 12.43 23.21
CA SER A 38 10.06 11.52 22.34
C SER A 38 8.68 11.18 22.89
N ILE A 39 8.41 11.43 24.18
CA ILE A 39 7.11 11.15 24.79
C ILE A 39 6.07 12.08 24.17
N LYS A 40 5.03 11.50 23.57
CA LYS A 40 3.93 12.23 22.91
C LYS A 40 3.30 13.34 23.79
N SER A 41 3.17 13.10 25.09
CA SER A 41 2.64 14.08 26.04
C SER A 41 3.55 15.30 26.25
N VAL A 42 4.87 15.13 26.18
CA VAL A 42 5.85 16.24 26.30
C VAL A 42 5.88 17.08 25.01
N ASN A 43 5.79 16.44 23.86
CA ASN A 43 5.70 17.12 22.57
C ASN A 43 4.43 17.99 22.50
N ARG A 44 3.32 17.57 23.10
CA ARG A 44 2.08 18.34 23.17
C ARG A 44 2.22 19.64 23.99
N ILE A 45 3.04 19.62 25.02
CA ILE A 45 3.30 20.81 25.88
C ILE A 45 4.22 21.79 25.13
N LEU A 46 5.16 21.29 24.34
CA LEU A 46 6.17 22.10 23.64
C LEU A 46 5.69 22.66 22.30
N LEU A 47 4.72 22.00 21.64
CA LEU A 47 4.16 22.46 20.37
C LEU A 47 2.94 23.34 20.63
N PRO A 48 2.76 24.45 19.88
CA PRO A 48 1.60 25.31 20.04
C PRO A 48 0.33 24.54 19.65
N ASN A 49 -0.53 24.31 20.65
CA ASN A 49 -1.82 23.67 20.45
C ASN A 49 -2.75 24.60 19.67
N THR A 50 -3.37 24.11 18.60
CA THR A 50 -4.42 24.83 17.92
C THR A 50 -5.65 24.86 18.83
N THR A 51 -6.02 26.02 19.29
CA THR A 51 -7.26 26.20 20.08
C THR A 51 -8.42 26.49 19.15
N PRO A 52 -9.70 26.18 19.53
CA PRO A 52 -10.88 26.60 18.76
C PRO A 52 -10.88 28.08 18.41
N GLN A 53 -10.37 28.93 19.32
CA GLN A 53 -10.24 30.37 19.11
C GLN A 53 -9.21 30.74 18.04
N SER A 54 -8.03 30.11 18.05
CA SER A 54 -6.99 30.36 17.02
C SER A 54 -7.45 29.84 15.64
N LEU A 55 -8.17 28.72 15.62
CA LEU A 55 -8.72 28.17 14.38
C LEU A 55 -9.88 29.03 13.85
N ALA A 56 -10.77 29.53 14.72
CA ALA A 56 -11.84 30.43 14.32
C ALA A 56 -11.29 31.71 13.69
N SER A 57 -10.25 32.31 14.29
CA SER A 57 -9.60 33.52 13.71
C SER A 57 -8.96 33.20 12.36
N ALA A 58 -8.27 32.06 12.23
CA ALA A 58 -7.64 31.66 10.97
C ALA A 58 -8.68 31.42 9.84
N ILE A 59 -9.84 30.83 10.16
CA ILE A 59 -10.95 30.64 9.21
C ILE A 59 -11.52 31.99 8.76
N VAL A 60 -11.72 32.94 9.68
CA VAL A 60 -12.22 34.27 9.35
C VAL A 60 -11.22 35.04 8.50
N ASP A 61 -9.93 34.99 8.81
CA ASP A 61 -8.86 35.62 8.03
C ASP A 61 -8.77 35.04 6.62
N ASP A 62 -8.84 33.73 6.47
CA ASP A 62 -8.85 33.06 5.16
C ASP A 62 -10.07 33.46 4.32
N TYR A 63 -11.26 33.49 4.95
CA TYR A 63 -12.47 33.98 4.31
C TYR A 63 -12.31 35.43 3.81
N GLN A 64 -11.87 36.33 4.67
CA GLN A 64 -11.68 37.75 4.30
C GLN A 64 -10.68 37.91 3.16
N LYS A 65 -9.57 37.16 3.20
CA LYS A 65 -8.55 37.17 2.15
C LYS A 65 -9.13 36.75 0.80
N LYS A 66 -9.91 35.65 0.78
CA LYS A 66 -10.52 35.10 -0.45
C LYS A 66 -11.63 36.02 -0.99
N VAL A 67 -12.45 36.59 -0.12
CA VAL A 67 -13.46 37.59 -0.51
C VAL A 67 -12.81 38.86 -1.07
N LYS A 68 -11.72 39.34 -0.48
CA LYS A 68 -10.94 40.48 -1.02
C LYS A 68 -10.37 40.19 -2.39
N GLN A 69 -9.85 38.98 -2.61
CA GLN A 69 -9.39 38.50 -3.93
C GLN A 69 -10.54 38.53 -4.95
N PHE A 70 -11.71 38.02 -4.57
CA PHE A 70 -12.89 38.05 -5.43
C PHE A 70 -13.34 39.50 -5.76
N ASN A 71 -13.42 40.38 -4.76
CA ASN A 71 -13.79 41.77 -4.94
C ASN A 71 -12.84 42.53 -5.89
N ASN A 72 -11.56 42.25 -5.84
CA ASN A 72 -10.56 42.79 -6.76
C ASN A 72 -10.76 42.27 -8.21
N LEU A 73 -11.22 41.01 -8.36
CA LEU A 73 -11.60 40.47 -9.67
C LEU A 73 -12.92 41.03 -10.16
N SER A 74 -13.94 41.18 -9.30
CA SER A 74 -15.26 41.72 -9.66
C SER A 74 -15.21 43.19 -10.00
N ALA A 75 -14.24 43.96 -9.47
CA ALA A 75 -14.00 45.33 -9.89
C ALA A 75 -13.61 45.45 -11.39
N ARG A 76 -13.10 44.39 -11.98
CA ARG A 76 -12.89 44.26 -13.43
C ARG A 76 -14.16 43.78 -14.13
N THR A 77 -15.26 44.48 -13.97
CA THR A 77 -16.62 44.11 -14.44
C THR A 77 -16.70 43.70 -15.90
N GLN A 78 -15.81 44.22 -16.76
CA GLN A 78 -15.78 43.86 -18.18
C GLN A 78 -15.42 42.38 -18.42
N ASP A 79 -14.64 41.78 -17.54
CA ASP A 79 -14.22 40.40 -17.71
C ASP A 79 -15.38 39.43 -17.44
N PHE A 80 -16.22 39.68 -16.44
CA PHE A 80 -17.39 38.83 -16.16
C PHE A 80 -18.49 38.98 -17.24
N GLN A 81 -18.64 40.17 -17.88
CA GLN A 81 -19.57 40.33 -18.96
C GLN A 81 -19.21 39.49 -20.22
N LYS A 82 -17.91 39.26 -20.43
CA LYS A 82 -17.44 38.38 -21.52
C LYS A 82 -17.87 36.91 -21.32
N PHE A 83 -17.94 36.43 -20.08
CA PHE A 83 -18.47 35.09 -19.78
C PHE A 83 -19.93 34.95 -20.17
N PHE A 84 -20.77 35.90 -19.79
CA PHE A 84 -22.18 35.83 -20.10
C PHE A 84 -22.47 35.97 -21.60
N ASN A 85 -21.53 36.56 -22.35
CA ASN A 85 -21.64 36.76 -23.79
C ASN A 85 -20.93 35.65 -24.60
N GLY A 86 -20.36 34.63 -23.97
CA GLY A 86 -19.65 33.53 -24.64
C GLY A 86 -18.35 33.95 -25.36
N LYS A 87 -17.81 35.15 -25.09
CA LYS A 87 -16.66 35.74 -25.79
C LYS A 87 -15.33 35.68 -25.00
N LEU A 88 -15.19 34.77 -24.05
CA LEU A 88 -14.00 34.68 -23.22
C LEU A 88 -12.83 34.08 -23.99
N LYS A 89 -11.67 34.75 -23.95
CA LYS A 89 -10.42 34.20 -24.48
C LYS A 89 -9.78 33.22 -23.51
N ASN A 90 -9.15 32.18 -24.02
CA ASN A 90 -8.49 31.11 -23.22
C ASN A 90 -7.47 31.62 -22.19
N GLU A 91 -6.78 32.72 -22.46
CA GLU A 91 -5.80 33.30 -21.53
C GLU A 91 -6.46 33.94 -20.30
N GLU A 92 -7.61 34.59 -20.50
CA GLU A 92 -8.38 35.22 -19.41
C GLU A 92 -9.06 34.18 -18.52
N ALA A 93 -9.45 33.02 -19.08
CA ALA A 93 -10.03 31.91 -18.35
C ALA A 93 -8.99 31.19 -17.45
N LYS A 94 -7.72 31.13 -17.85
CA LYS A 94 -6.67 30.45 -17.11
C LYS A 94 -6.53 30.94 -15.67
N ASP A 95 -6.68 32.23 -15.45
CA ASP A 95 -6.52 32.83 -14.11
C ASP A 95 -7.68 32.46 -13.19
N LEU A 96 -8.89 32.28 -13.75
CA LEU A 96 -10.08 31.91 -12.98
C LEU A 96 -10.03 30.42 -12.53
N PHE A 97 -9.46 29.55 -13.36
CA PHE A 97 -9.27 28.14 -12.98
C PHE A 97 -8.24 27.93 -11.86
N LYS A 98 -7.44 28.94 -11.53
CA LYS A 98 -6.42 28.88 -10.47
C LYS A 98 -6.88 29.49 -9.14
N LEU A 99 -8.12 29.99 -9.07
CA LEU A 99 -8.63 30.59 -7.85
C LEU A 99 -8.67 29.58 -6.70
N PRO A 100 -8.31 30.01 -5.46
CA PRO A 100 -8.30 29.14 -4.30
C PRO A 100 -9.68 28.89 -3.67
N PHE A 101 -10.74 29.17 -4.42
CA PHE A 101 -12.13 29.00 -4.02
C PHE A 101 -12.98 28.61 -5.25
N THR A 102 -14.13 27.97 -4.99
CA THR A 102 -15.06 27.62 -6.07
C THR A 102 -15.94 28.81 -6.40
N LEU A 103 -16.03 29.14 -7.67
CA LEU A 103 -16.82 30.26 -8.20
C LEU A 103 -17.84 29.73 -9.21
N PHE A 104 -19.12 30.04 -8.97
CA PHE A 104 -20.20 29.86 -9.92
C PHE A 104 -20.72 31.23 -10.41
N LEU A 105 -20.93 31.35 -11.72
CA LEU A 105 -21.66 32.47 -12.31
C LEU A 105 -23.05 32.00 -12.75
N ILE A 106 -24.08 32.76 -12.31
CA ILE A 106 -25.48 32.40 -12.51
C ILE A 106 -26.17 33.53 -13.26
N GLU A 107 -26.95 33.19 -14.28
CA GLU A 107 -27.84 34.12 -14.99
C GLU A 107 -29.22 33.50 -15.06
N ASN A 108 -30.24 34.24 -14.54
CA ASN A 108 -31.63 33.81 -14.52
C ASN A 108 -31.80 32.36 -13.96
N ASP A 109 -31.17 32.13 -12.81
CA ASP A 109 -31.14 30.84 -12.10
C ASP A 109 -30.49 29.64 -12.84
N LYS A 110 -29.84 29.91 -13.98
CA LYS A 110 -29.04 28.94 -14.73
C LYS A 110 -27.54 29.14 -14.47
N GLN A 111 -26.84 28.07 -14.22
CA GLN A 111 -25.39 28.08 -14.11
C GLN A 111 -24.75 28.27 -15.49
N VAL A 112 -24.00 29.37 -15.65
CA VAL A 112 -23.32 29.73 -16.90
C VAL A 112 -21.85 29.38 -16.88
N PHE A 113 -21.21 29.46 -15.70
CA PHE A 113 -19.77 29.19 -15.54
C PHE A 113 -19.48 28.62 -14.15
N TRP A 114 -18.46 27.76 -14.09
CA TRP A 114 -17.80 27.29 -12.87
C TRP A 114 -16.29 27.20 -13.12
N ASN A 115 -15.47 27.38 -12.08
CA ASN A 115 -14.02 27.36 -12.22
C ASN A 115 -13.39 26.02 -11.77
N ASN A 116 -14.04 25.28 -10.91
CA ASN A 116 -13.59 23.96 -10.47
C ASN A 116 -14.79 23.07 -10.12
N THR A 117 -14.54 21.79 -9.82
CA THR A 117 -15.54 20.75 -9.57
C THR A 117 -15.49 20.21 -8.14
N VAL A 118 -15.11 21.06 -7.19
CA VAL A 118 -14.98 20.66 -5.78
C VAL A 118 -16.34 20.54 -5.08
N VAL A 119 -17.37 21.18 -5.60
CA VAL A 119 -18.72 21.13 -5.01
C VAL A 119 -19.77 21.05 -6.13
N ASP A 120 -20.80 20.22 -5.92
CA ASP A 120 -21.98 20.22 -6.77
C ASP A 120 -22.78 21.48 -6.50
N PHE A 121 -23.31 22.14 -7.55
CA PHE A 121 -24.08 23.35 -7.39
C PHE A 121 -25.35 23.07 -6.58
N PRO A 122 -25.51 23.62 -5.36
CA PRO A 122 -26.69 23.43 -4.55
C PRO A 122 -27.87 24.29 -5.05
N PRO A 123 -29.10 23.97 -4.68
CA PRO A 123 -30.26 24.79 -4.99
C PRO A 123 -30.12 26.23 -4.42
N ASN A 124 -30.74 27.20 -5.11
CA ASN A 124 -30.54 28.65 -5.00
C ASN A 124 -31.03 29.35 -3.70
N ASN A 125 -30.89 28.74 -2.53
CA ASN A 125 -31.48 29.23 -1.27
C ASN A 125 -30.60 30.21 -0.48
N PHE A 126 -29.55 30.80 -1.11
CA PHE A 126 -28.67 31.74 -0.41
C PHE A 126 -29.16 33.17 -0.53
N THR A 127 -29.27 33.89 0.58
CA THR A 127 -29.53 35.34 0.60
C THR A 127 -28.35 36.11 0.02
N PRO A 128 -28.60 37.08 -0.92
CA PRO A 128 -27.54 37.90 -1.47
C PRO A 128 -26.80 38.74 -0.41
N SER A 129 -25.49 38.84 -0.57
CA SER A 129 -24.58 39.68 0.24
C SER A 129 -24.37 39.25 1.69
N GLU A 130 -24.96 38.10 2.11
CA GLU A 130 -24.74 37.55 3.43
C GLU A 130 -23.91 36.26 3.37
N PRO A 131 -22.98 36.03 4.28
CA PRO A 131 -22.28 34.75 4.39
C PRO A 131 -23.17 33.68 5.00
N HIS A 132 -23.10 32.47 4.45
CA HIS A 132 -23.83 31.28 4.90
C HIS A 132 -22.88 30.12 5.13
N PHE A 133 -23.18 29.27 6.10
CA PHE A 133 -22.54 27.97 6.24
C PHE A 133 -23.29 26.95 5.40
N TYR A 134 -22.54 26.14 4.63
CA TYR A 134 -23.09 25.06 3.82
C TYR A 134 -22.25 23.81 4.02
N GLN A 135 -22.91 22.69 4.28
CA GLN A 135 -22.27 21.40 4.44
C GLN A 135 -22.73 20.45 3.34
N SER A 136 -21.79 19.88 2.63
CA SER A 136 -22.00 18.81 1.65
C SER A 136 -21.38 17.50 2.17
N ASN A 137 -21.62 16.39 1.47
CA ASN A 137 -20.98 15.11 1.77
C ASN A 137 -19.45 15.17 1.63
N GLN A 138 -18.93 16.10 0.84
CA GLN A 138 -17.50 16.22 0.54
C GLN A 138 -16.75 17.13 1.50
N ALA A 139 -17.39 18.28 1.85
CA ALA A 139 -16.73 19.29 2.65
C ALA A 139 -17.74 20.29 3.24
N SER A 140 -17.26 21.08 4.20
CA SER A 140 -17.97 22.22 4.79
C SER A 140 -17.45 23.52 4.15
N TYR A 141 -18.36 24.42 3.84
CA TYR A 141 -18.07 25.65 3.10
C TYR A 141 -18.65 26.89 3.77
N LEU A 142 -17.96 28.02 3.57
CA LEU A 142 -18.56 29.34 3.68
C LEU A 142 -19.01 29.81 2.30
N VAL A 143 -20.28 30.17 2.17
CA VAL A 143 -20.87 30.52 0.87
C VAL A 143 -21.25 32.01 0.90
N LEU A 144 -20.87 32.72 -0.18
CA LEU A 144 -21.23 34.11 -0.37
C LEU A 144 -21.84 34.30 -1.76
N LYS A 145 -23.08 34.74 -1.85
CA LYS A 145 -23.78 35.11 -3.07
C LYS A 145 -23.71 36.62 -3.28
N GLN A 146 -23.06 37.08 -4.34
CA GLN A 146 -22.95 38.52 -4.64
C GLN A 146 -23.64 38.87 -5.96
N PRO A 147 -24.49 39.93 -6.01
CA PRO A 147 -25.07 40.42 -7.25
C PRO A 147 -24.00 41.10 -8.11
N LEU A 148 -23.97 40.76 -9.40
CA LEU A 148 -23.12 41.40 -10.38
C LEU A 148 -23.89 42.55 -11.02
N LYS A 149 -23.33 43.76 -10.96
CA LYS A 149 -24.00 44.98 -11.50
C LYS A 149 -24.19 44.81 -13.03
N SER A 150 -25.40 44.53 -13.46
CA SER A 150 -25.83 44.53 -14.86
C SER A 150 -27.23 45.10 -14.98
N SER A 151 -27.48 45.88 -16.03
CA SER A 151 -28.69 46.66 -16.18
C SER A 151 -29.94 45.89 -16.68
N GLN A 152 -29.83 44.63 -17.06
CA GLN A 152 -30.91 43.88 -17.72
C GLN A 152 -31.13 42.43 -17.34
N SER A 153 -30.30 41.78 -16.49
CA SER A 153 -30.46 40.37 -16.12
C SER A 153 -30.08 40.09 -14.65
N ASN A 154 -30.78 39.12 -14.06
CA ASN A 154 -30.56 38.66 -12.69
C ASN A 154 -29.27 37.82 -12.66
N ARG A 155 -28.09 38.48 -12.48
CA ARG A 155 -26.75 37.85 -12.51
C ARG A 155 -26.12 37.87 -11.14
N PHE A 156 -25.64 36.68 -10.72
CA PHE A 156 -24.99 36.50 -9.45
C PHE A 156 -23.67 35.76 -9.62
N ALA A 157 -22.72 36.04 -8.73
CA ALA A 157 -21.57 35.24 -8.47
C ALA A 157 -21.76 34.55 -7.11
N VAL A 158 -21.57 33.24 -7.05
CA VAL A 158 -21.63 32.47 -5.81
C VAL A 158 -20.26 31.85 -5.53
N LEU A 159 -19.71 32.21 -4.38
CA LEU A 159 -18.39 31.74 -3.92
C LEU A 159 -18.58 30.66 -2.86
N PHE A 160 -17.87 29.57 -3.04
CA PHE A 160 -17.73 28.51 -2.03
C PHE A 160 -16.30 28.50 -1.54
N ILE A 161 -16.11 28.84 -0.28
CA ILE A 161 -14.82 28.84 0.41
C ILE A 161 -14.80 27.63 1.31
N LYS A 162 -13.99 26.62 0.94
CA LYS A 162 -13.88 25.38 1.69
C LYS A 162 -13.23 25.63 3.06
N ILE A 163 -13.86 25.12 4.12
CA ILE A 163 -13.37 25.19 5.50
C ILE A 163 -12.68 23.91 5.88
N LYS A 164 -13.33 22.76 5.60
CA LYS A 164 -12.93 21.44 6.07
C LYS A 164 -13.45 20.37 5.12
N ASN A 165 -12.71 19.29 4.96
CA ASN A 165 -13.16 18.07 4.28
C ASN A 165 -14.07 17.23 5.19
N ASN A 166 -15.04 16.52 4.59
CA ASN A 166 -16.01 15.68 5.32
C ASN A 166 -16.11 14.31 4.65
N TYR A 167 -14.99 13.60 4.47
CA TYR A 167 -15.03 12.26 3.91
C TYR A 167 -15.53 11.26 4.94
N PRO A 168 -16.37 10.27 4.56
CA PRO A 168 -16.87 9.24 5.46
C PRO A 168 -15.83 8.20 5.86
N PHE A 169 -14.64 8.26 5.27
CA PHE A 169 -13.52 7.34 5.51
C PHE A 169 -12.22 8.13 5.66
N LYS A 170 -11.25 7.54 6.33
CA LYS A 170 -9.89 8.05 6.49
C LYS A 170 -8.93 7.17 5.69
N SER A 171 -8.07 7.76 4.87
CA SER A 171 -7.02 7.05 4.14
C SER A 171 -5.78 7.92 3.98
N ASP A 172 -4.70 7.36 3.44
CA ASP A 172 -3.48 8.11 3.13
C ASP A 172 -3.71 9.22 2.09
N PHE A 173 -4.78 9.13 1.31
CA PHE A 173 -5.15 10.10 0.28
C PHE A 173 -6.16 11.13 0.77
N PHE A 174 -7.02 10.77 1.74
CA PHE A 174 -8.15 11.58 2.19
C PHE A 174 -8.09 11.84 3.67
N ASP A 175 -8.10 13.09 4.02
CA ASP A 175 -8.00 13.54 5.39
C ASP A 175 -9.05 14.62 5.69
N ASN A 176 -9.72 14.51 6.84
CA ASN A 176 -10.73 15.45 7.30
C ASN A 176 -10.08 16.61 8.07
N SER A 177 -9.11 17.28 7.43
CA SER A 177 -8.42 18.43 8.00
C SER A 177 -9.06 19.78 7.64
N PHE A 178 -8.80 20.79 8.45
CA PHE A 178 -9.22 22.16 8.21
C PHE A 178 -8.30 22.85 7.20
N GLN A 179 -8.89 23.54 6.21
CA GLN A 179 -8.13 24.23 5.18
C GLN A 179 -7.25 25.36 5.74
N ALA A 180 -7.72 26.07 6.78
CA ALA A 180 -6.96 27.14 7.43
C ALA A 180 -5.79 26.63 8.26
N ASN A 181 -5.83 25.34 8.69
CA ASN A 181 -4.76 24.68 9.41
C ASN A 181 -4.78 23.16 9.13
N ASN A 182 -3.99 22.70 8.19
CA ASN A 182 -3.93 21.30 7.76
C ASN A 182 -3.49 20.31 8.87
N LYS A 183 -3.06 20.81 10.03
CA LYS A 183 -2.68 19.97 11.17
C LYS A 183 -3.83 19.72 12.16
N THR A 184 -4.98 20.33 11.94
CA THR A 184 -6.15 20.18 12.82
C THR A 184 -7.17 19.29 12.15
N HIS A 185 -7.50 18.18 12.80
CA HIS A 185 -8.44 17.14 12.31
C HIS A 185 -9.77 17.20 13.08
N ASP A 186 -10.75 16.47 12.57
CA ASP A 186 -12.09 16.37 13.14
C ASP A 186 -12.12 15.80 14.55
N ASP A 187 -11.22 14.85 14.82
CA ASP A 187 -11.10 14.26 16.16
C ASP A 187 -10.61 15.28 17.20
N ASP A 188 -9.96 16.36 16.76
CA ASP A 188 -9.45 17.42 17.64
C ASP A 188 -10.48 18.52 17.84
N ILE A 189 -11.10 19.00 16.75
CA ILE A 189 -12.08 20.10 16.77
C ILE A 189 -13.19 19.78 15.78
N SER A 190 -14.42 19.67 16.27
CA SER A 190 -15.62 19.43 15.46
C SER A 190 -16.39 20.74 15.16
N ILE A 191 -17.14 20.72 14.04
CA ILE A 191 -18.05 21.81 13.65
C ILE A 191 -19.45 21.51 14.18
N GLN A 192 -20.05 22.43 14.97
CA GLN A 192 -21.40 22.34 15.50
C GLN A 192 -22.25 23.50 14.96
N LEU A 193 -23.49 23.20 14.56
CA LEU A 193 -24.44 24.24 14.07
C LEU A 193 -25.20 24.92 15.20
N SER A 194 -25.40 24.21 16.31
CA SER A 194 -26.03 24.72 17.53
C SER A 194 -25.01 25.10 18.58
N LYS A 195 -25.34 25.99 19.49
CA LYS A 195 -24.44 26.37 20.59
C LYS A 195 -24.15 25.14 21.46
N PRO A 196 -22.89 24.74 21.63
CA PRO A 196 -22.51 23.59 22.46
C PRO A 196 -22.86 23.80 23.94
N VAL A 197 -23.05 22.67 24.63
CA VAL A 197 -23.37 22.68 26.07
C VAL A 197 -22.18 23.20 26.90
N ASN A 198 -20.94 22.86 26.47
CA ASN A 198 -19.70 23.27 27.12
C ASN A 198 -19.16 24.56 26.49
N ALA A 199 -19.61 25.71 26.99
CA ALA A 199 -19.21 27.01 26.45
C ALA A 199 -17.70 27.31 26.58
N GLU A 200 -17.01 26.72 27.58
CA GLU A 200 -15.57 26.91 27.81
C GLU A 200 -14.67 26.23 26.78
N LEU A 201 -15.20 25.20 26.10
CA LEU A 201 -14.48 24.39 25.12
C LEU A 201 -14.87 24.71 23.67
N SER A 202 -15.69 25.75 23.48
CA SER A 202 -16.24 26.10 22.18
C SER A 202 -16.01 27.57 21.82
N GLU A 203 -15.88 27.85 20.53
CA GLU A 203 -15.71 29.19 19.98
C GLU A 203 -16.65 29.41 18.80
N ALA A 204 -17.31 30.56 18.73
CA ALA A 204 -18.20 30.91 17.63
C ALA A 204 -17.44 31.51 16.45
N VAL A 205 -17.66 31.02 15.25
CA VAL A 205 -17.16 31.64 14.02
C VAL A 205 -18.17 32.70 13.57
N THR A 206 -17.77 33.97 13.78
CA THR A 206 -18.62 35.14 13.51
C THR A 206 -18.07 35.92 12.34
N ILE A 207 -18.91 36.15 11.32
CA ILE A 207 -18.57 36.95 10.14
C ILE A 207 -19.64 38.03 9.99
N ASN A 208 -19.21 39.30 9.86
CA ASN A 208 -20.10 40.49 9.77
C ASN A 208 -21.15 40.56 10.91
N GLY A 209 -20.76 40.12 12.14
CA GLY A 209 -21.64 40.14 13.30
C GLY A 209 -22.66 38.98 13.37
N LYS A 210 -22.65 38.06 12.42
CA LYS A 210 -23.51 36.88 12.36
C LYS A 210 -22.73 35.62 12.74
N ASN A 211 -23.21 34.86 13.72
CA ASN A 211 -22.66 33.55 14.08
C ASN A 211 -23.10 32.53 13.03
N LEU A 212 -22.16 31.86 12.40
CA LEU A 212 -22.43 30.88 11.33
C LEU A 212 -22.40 29.45 11.85
N PHE A 213 -21.46 29.13 12.72
CA PHE A 213 -21.29 27.82 13.35
C PHE A 213 -20.35 27.94 14.56
N TYR A 214 -20.22 26.87 15.33
CA TYR A 214 -19.35 26.78 16.49
C TYR A 214 -18.26 25.74 16.22
N LEU A 215 -17.07 25.98 16.75
CA LEU A 215 -15.97 25.03 16.82
C LEU A 215 -15.92 24.48 18.24
N GLU A 216 -16.08 23.18 18.40
CA GLU A 216 -16.06 22.52 19.68
C GLU A 216 -14.85 21.60 19.78
N LYS A 217 -14.15 21.68 20.92
CA LYS A 217 -13.01 20.80 21.19
C LYS A 217 -13.49 19.39 21.50
N GLY A 218 -13.00 18.38 20.77
CA GLY A 218 -13.32 16.97 20.98
C GLY A 218 -12.85 16.45 22.35
N GLU A 219 -13.58 15.50 22.92
CA GLU A 219 -13.22 14.84 24.19
C GLU A 219 -11.88 14.09 24.09
N SER A 220 -11.55 13.60 22.90
CA SER A 220 -10.29 12.90 22.59
C SER A 220 -9.10 13.85 22.36
N PHE A 221 -9.21 15.12 22.74
CA PHE A 221 -8.14 16.13 22.57
C PHE A 221 -6.83 15.81 23.35
N LEU A 222 -6.67 14.62 23.79
CA LEU A 222 -5.36 14.08 24.10
C LEU A 222 -4.55 13.85 22.81
N GLY A 223 -5.05 14.44 21.70
CA GLY A 223 -4.41 14.69 20.40
C GLY A 223 -3.84 13.47 19.73
N SER A 224 -4.41 13.05 18.64
CA SER A 224 -3.60 12.44 17.60
C SER A 224 -2.62 13.50 17.12
N LEU A 225 -1.41 13.51 17.64
CA LEU A 225 -0.34 14.19 16.93
C LEU A 225 -0.27 13.54 15.57
N ASN A 226 -0.34 14.35 14.51
CA ASN A 226 0.04 13.90 13.19
C ASN A 226 1.30 13.10 13.35
N ASP A 227 1.29 11.92 12.80
CA ASP A 227 2.36 10.96 12.89
C ASP A 227 3.50 11.42 11.97
N ASP A 228 4.15 12.53 12.33
CA ASP A 228 5.24 13.12 11.57
C ASP A 228 6.51 12.22 11.63
N GLY A 229 6.42 11.00 12.20
CA GLY A 229 7.56 10.10 12.39
C GLY A 229 8.67 10.68 13.29
N TRP A 230 8.48 11.90 13.77
CA TRP A 230 9.49 12.64 14.52
C TRP A 230 9.74 12.00 15.90
N HIS A 231 8.70 11.51 16.54
CA HIS A 231 8.82 10.79 17.80
C HIS A 231 9.59 9.47 17.64
N LEU A 232 9.36 8.72 16.55
CA LEU A 232 10.14 7.52 16.22
C LEU A 232 11.62 7.83 16.01
N PHE A 233 11.93 8.93 15.32
CA PHE A 233 13.29 9.39 15.15
C PHE A 233 13.96 9.74 16.50
N LEU A 234 13.26 10.42 17.39
CA LEU A 234 13.75 10.75 18.73
C LEU A 234 13.93 9.51 19.62
N HIS A 235 13.01 8.54 19.54
CA HIS A 235 13.16 7.23 20.20
C HIS A 235 14.38 6.47 19.66
N ALA A 236 14.57 6.43 18.35
CA ALA A 236 15.74 5.80 17.74
C ALA A 236 17.06 6.44 18.24
N LEU A 237 17.12 7.78 18.32
CA LEU A 237 18.25 8.48 18.90
C LEU A 237 18.45 8.12 20.38
N ALA A 238 17.39 8.06 21.17
CA ALA A 238 17.47 7.66 22.58
C ALA A 238 18.05 6.25 22.73
N PHE A 239 17.58 5.29 21.93
CA PHE A 239 18.11 3.92 21.93
C PHE A 239 19.57 3.84 21.47
N ILE A 240 19.96 4.60 20.46
CA ILE A 240 21.36 4.67 19.99
C ILE A 240 22.26 5.18 21.12
N PHE A 241 21.91 6.28 21.78
CA PHE A 241 22.70 6.84 22.88
C PHE A 241 22.73 5.91 24.10
N PHE A 242 21.62 5.24 24.40
CA PHE A 242 21.57 4.23 25.45
C PHE A 242 22.49 3.03 25.13
N GLY A 243 22.45 2.51 23.89
CA GLY A 243 23.35 1.46 23.44
C GLY A 243 24.83 1.87 23.52
N VAL A 244 25.18 3.10 23.12
CA VAL A 244 26.55 3.64 23.24
C VAL A 244 26.96 3.76 24.72
N SER A 245 26.05 4.17 25.60
CA SER A 245 26.31 4.22 27.06
C SER A 245 26.63 2.84 27.61
N ILE A 246 25.79 1.84 27.30
CA ILE A 246 26.02 0.44 27.71
C ILE A 246 27.36 -0.06 27.12
N HIS A 247 27.61 0.17 25.84
CA HIS A 247 28.87 -0.25 25.21
C HIS A 247 30.11 0.31 25.93
N THR A 248 30.11 1.63 26.22
CA THR A 248 31.23 2.30 26.89
C THR A 248 31.41 1.79 28.33
N TYR A 249 30.33 1.59 29.08
CA TYR A 249 30.35 1.03 30.42
C TYR A 249 30.96 -0.38 30.43
N PHE A 250 30.45 -1.28 29.57
CA PHE A 250 30.97 -2.65 29.52
C PHE A 250 32.39 -2.74 28.99
N LYS A 251 32.80 -1.88 28.08
CA LYS A 251 34.21 -1.78 27.64
C LYS A 251 35.18 -1.46 28.78
N VAL A 252 34.79 -0.61 29.71
CA VAL A 252 35.57 -0.31 30.93
C VAL A 252 35.52 -1.49 31.89
N THR A 253 34.35 -2.15 32.03
CA THR A 253 34.16 -3.26 32.96
C THR A 253 34.96 -4.50 32.56
N VAL A 254 35.14 -4.78 31.26
CA VAL A 254 36.03 -5.84 30.77
C VAL A 254 37.44 -5.76 31.37
N LYS A 255 37.96 -4.52 31.47
CA LYS A 255 39.32 -4.30 32.06
C LYS A 255 39.35 -4.53 33.55
N ARG A 256 38.22 -4.38 34.25
CA ARG A 256 38.17 -4.43 35.74
C ARG A 256 37.75 -5.80 36.28
N LYS A 257 36.73 -6.42 35.69
CA LYS A 257 36.05 -7.63 36.25
C LYS A 257 36.31 -8.92 35.44
N GLY A 258 37.06 -8.83 34.35
CA GLY A 258 37.30 -9.97 33.47
C GLY A 258 36.28 -10.10 32.34
N GLU A 259 36.63 -10.91 31.34
CA GLU A 259 35.98 -10.93 30.03
C GLU A 259 34.70 -11.74 30.04
N LEU A 260 34.69 -12.95 30.60
CA LEU A 260 33.57 -13.87 30.65
C LEU A 260 32.38 -13.29 31.45
N LEU A 261 32.67 -12.83 32.66
CA LEU A 261 31.67 -12.23 33.54
C LEU A 261 31.05 -10.97 32.91
N THR A 262 31.88 -10.14 32.27
CA THR A 262 31.39 -8.94 31.61
C THR A 262 30.51 -9.26 30.42
N PHE A 263 30.82 -10.26 29.62
CA PHE A 263 30.01 -10.71 28.51
C PHE A 263 28.69 -11.29 28.98
N SER A 264 28.72 -12.14 30.02
CA SER A 264 27.48 -12.68 30.61
C SER A 264 26.57 -11.58 31.16
N LEU A 265 27.16 -10.55 31.81
CA LEU A 265 26.40 -9.39 32.29
C LEU A 265 25.84 -8.54 31.13
N LEU A 266 26.57 -8.37 30.04
CA LEU A 266 26.10 -7.68 28.85
C LEU A 266 24.89 -8.42 28.25
N LEU A 267 25.01 -9.73 28.04
CA LEU A 267 23.92 -10.56 27.56
C LEU A 267 22.68 -10.47 28.46
N LEU A 268 22.89 -10.59 29.78
CA LEU A 268 21.80 -10.47 30.73
C LEU A 268 21.11 -9.10 30.66
N THR A 269 21.89 -8.02 30.54
CA THR A 269 21.34 -6.66 30.39
C THR A 269 20.49 -6.52 29.14
N ILE A 270 20.96 -7.04 28.00
CA ILE A 270 20.24 -6.98 26.73
C ILE A 270 18.94 -7.80 26.84
N LEU A 271 19.02 -9.02 27.40
CA LEU A 271 17.84 -9.87 27.60
C LEU A 271 16.83 -9.24 28.55
N LEU A 272 17.26 -8.59 29.62
CA LEU A 272 16.36 -7.88 30.53
C LEU A 272 15.68 -6.69 29.85
N VAL A 273 16.44 -5.85 29.16
CA VAL A 273 15.87 -4.69 28.45
C VAL A 273 14.85 -5.13 27.39
N ARG A 274 15.19 -6.20 26.63
CA ARG A 274 14.29 -6.71 25.60
C ARG A 274 13.08 -7.45 26.21
N GLY A 275 13.28 -8.17 27.28
CA GLY A 275 12.21 -8.82 28.04
C GLY A 275 11.22 -7.81 28.63
N MET A 276 11.72 -6.69 29.15
CA MET A 276 10.86 -5.59 29.64
C MET A 276 10.03 -4.99 28.49
N ASN A 277 10.60 -4.83 27.30
CA ASN A 277 9.86 -4.36 26.13
C ASN A 277 8.74 -5.32 25.73
N TYR A 278 8.99 -6.64 25.72
CA TYR A 278 7.96 -7.63 25.35
C TYR A 278 6.84 -7.81 26.38
N LEU A 279 7.20 -7.74 27.68
CA LEU A 279 6.26 -8.04 28.77
C LEU A 279 5.47 -6.81 29.21
N PHE A 280 6.08 -5.64 29.20
CA PHE A 280 5.53 -4.41 29.80
C PHE A 280 5.34 -3.28 28.80
N ALA A 281 5.58 -3.52 27.50
CA ALA A 281 5.58 -2.47 26.47
C ALA A 281 6.41 -1.21 26.89
N PHE A 282 7.51 -1.45 27.62
CA PHE A 282 8.38 -0.38 28.09
C PHE A 282 9.57 -0.20 27.13
N PRO A 283 9.99 0.99 26.73
CA PRO A 283 9.58 2.30 27.28
C PRO A 283 8.32 2.90 26.66
N ASP A 284 7.82 2.40 25.54
CA ASP A 284 6.61 2.84 24.88
C ASP A 284 5.93 1.69 24.12
N ASN A 285 4.63 1.81 23.88
CA ASN A 285 3.89 0.87 23.06
C ASN A 285 4.06 1.23 21.57
N PHE A 286 4.96 0.53 20.89
CA PHE A 286 5.19 0.73 19.46
C PHE A 286 4.15 0.04 18.56
N ALA A 287 3.15 -0.64 19.14
CA ALA A 287 2.16 -1.38 18.36
C ALA A 287 1.31 -0.49 17.43
N ASP A 288 1.17 0.80 17.80
CA ASP A 288 0.45 1.78 16.99
C ASP A 288 1.23 2.22 15.74
N GLU A 289 2.54 1.92 15.72
CA GLU A 289 3.39 2.25 14.59
C GLU A 289 3.37 1.14 13.53
N ARG A 290 3.17 1.50 12.28
CA ARG A 290 3.05 0.55 11.18
C ARG A 290 4.26 -0.40 11.05
N LEU A 291 5.48 0.08 11.37
CA LEU A 291 6.70 -0.76 11.39
C LEU A 291 6.58 -1.94 12.36
N PHE A 292 5.81 -1.77 13.44
CA PHE A 292 5.58 -2.77 14.48
C PHE A 292 4.20 -3.44 14.37
N SER A 293 3.45 -3.15 13.30
CA SER A 293 2.16 -3.81 13.01
C SER A 293 2.37 -5.27 12.57
N PRO A 294 1.64 -6.24 13.15
CA PRO A 294 1.64 -7.61 12.70
C PRO A 294 1.06 -7.79 11.29
N GLU A 295 0.29 -6.83 10.78
CA GLU A 295 -0.22 -6.83 9.41
C GLU A 295 0.90 -6.72 8.36
N LEU A 296 1.99 -6.00 8.71
CA LEU A 296 3.13 -5.87 7.82
C LEU A 296 3.97 -7.15 7.78
N PHE A 297 4.21 -7.74 8.95
CA PHE A 297 4.97 -8.99 9.14
C PHE A 297 4.69 -9.57 10.52
N ALA A 298 4.46 -10.89 10.59
CA ALA A 298 4.42 -11.64 11.86
C ALA A 298 4.79 -13.09 11.60
N SER A 299 5.75 -13.64 12.35
CA SER A 299 6.12 -15.06 12.24
C SER A 299 6.04 -15.82 13.56
N SER A 300 6.34 -15.17 14.67
CA SER A 300 6.37 -15.83 15.99
C SER A 300 6.09 -14.85 17.13
N SER A 301 5.94 -15.39 18.37
CA SER A 301 5.79 -14.57 19.58
C SER A 301 6.99 -13.66 19.88
N ILE A 302 8.18 -13.98 19.34
CA ILE A 302 9.41 -13.19 19.47
C ILE A 302 9.53 -12.20 18.29
N ASN A 303 9.16 -12.63 17.09
CA ASN A 303 9.20 -11.83 15.87
C ASN A 303 7.78 -11.43 15.48
N ARG A 304 7.17 -10.53 16.29
CA ARG A 304 5.78 -10.09 16.12
C ARG A 304 5.59 -9.10 14.96
N SER A 305 6.69 -8.43 14.59
CA SER A 305 6.70 -7.38 13.58
C SER A 305 8.05 -7.27 12.89
N LEU A 306 8.10 -6.57 11.76
CA LEU A 306 9.36 -6.24 11.07
C LEU A 306 10.30 -5.43 11.98
N GLY A 307 9.77 -4.48 12.76
CA GLY A 307 10.53 -3.69 13.71
C GLY A 307 11.19 -4.54 14.80
N ASP A 308 10.48 -5.55 15.32
CA ASP A 308 11.03 -6.48 16.29
C ASP A 308 12.19 -7.29 15.72
N VAL A 309 12.04 -7.82 14.51
CA VAL A 309 13.11 -8.57 13.83
C VAL A 309 14.33 -7.68 13.62
N PHE A 310 14.12 -6.46 13.11
CA PHE A 310 15.21 -5.50 12.90
C PHE A 310 15.99 -5.23 14.18
N ILE A 311 15.30 -4.95 15.28
CA ILE A 311 15.94 -4.71 16.60
C ILE A 311 16.68 -5.97 17.08
N ASN A 312 16.06 -7.16 17.01
CA ASN A 312 16.67 -8.40 17.47
C ASN A 312 17.96 -8.73 16.70
N VAL A 313 17.93 -8.57 15.38
CA VAL A 313 19.08 -8.84 14.50
C VAL A 313 20.18 -7.80 14.69
N ALA A 314 19.81 -6.52 14.90
CA ALA A 314 20.77 -5.44 15.19
C ALA A 314 21.44 -5.63 16.58
N LEU A 315 20.69 -6.05 17.59
CA LEU A 315 21.24 -6.40 18.91
C LEU A 315 22.22 -7.57 18.83
N LEU A 316 21.88 -8.62 18.08
CA LEU A 316 22.78 -9.74 17.83
C LEU A 316 24.07 -9.27 17.14
N PHE A 317 23.97 -8.42 16.10
CA PHE A 317 25.11 -7.84 15.44
C PHE A 317 26.01 -7.09 16.41
N TRP A 318 25.45 -6.27 17.28
CA TRP A 318 26.20 -5.52 18.28
C TRP A 318 26.90 -6.47 19.28
N VAL A 319 26.25 -7.50 19.77
CA VAL A 319 26.84 -8.53 20.67
C VAL A 319 28.02 -9.22 20.01
N LEU A 320 27.88 -9.66 18.75
CA LEU A 320 28.94 -10.33 18.00
C LEU A 320 30.16 -9.43 17.78
N VAL A 321 29.92 -8.15 17.41
CA VAL A 321 30.99 -7.16 17.26
C VAL A 321 31.69 -6.89 18.60
N PHE A 322 30.92 -6.73 19.68
CA PHE A 322 31.51 -6.54 21.03
C PHE A 322 32.37 -7.72 21.43
N PHE A 323 31.88 -8.95 21.19
CA PHE A 323 32.62 -10.19 21.46
C PHE A 323 33.92 -10.24 20.67
N LEU A 324 33.88 -10.00 19.38
CA LEU A 324 35.05 -10.05 18.50
C LEU A 324 36.15 -9.04 18.88
N ILE A 325 35.76 -7.83 19.26
CA ILE A 325 36.71 -6.77 19.58
C ILE A 325 37.30 -6.90 20.98
N ASN A 326 36.48 -7.22 21.97
CA ASN A 326 36.88 -7.10 23.37
C ASN A 326 37.28 -8.42 24.03
N ILE A 327 36.81 -9.57 23.49
CA ILE A 327 36.91 -10.85 24.21
C ILE A 327 37.81 -11.87 23.51
N GLN A 328 37.67 -12.00 22.20
CA GLN A 328 38.28 -13.10 21.44
C GLN A 328 39.82 -13.20 21.54
N GLY A 329 40.50 -12.06 21.74
CA GLY A 329 41.95 -12.06 21.74
C GLY A 329 42.62 -12.57 23.00
N ARG A 330 41.89 -12.72 24.11
CA ARG A 330 42.45 -13.03 25.43
C ARG A 330 42.02 -14.38 26.00
N ILE A 331 40.87 -14.93 25.62
CA ILE A 331 40.36 -16.21 26.14
C ILE A 331 41.31 -17.39 25.83
N LEU A 332 42.18 -17.27 24.84
CA LEU A 332 42.96 -18.39 24.31
C LEU A 332 44.49 -18.21 24.45
N SER A 333 44.97 -17.86 25.62
CA SER A 333 46.39 -18.07 25.96
C SER A 333 46.75 -19.53 26.19
N PHE A 334 45.86 -20.50 25.84
CA PHE A 334 46.01 -21.91 26.11
C PHE A 334 46.71 -22.65 24.97
N LYS A 335 48.04 -22.72 25.00
CA LYS A 335 48.82 -23.54 24.06
C LYS A 335 48.57 -25.06 24.19
N ASN A 336 48.05 -25.53 25.33
CA ASN A 336 47.79 -26.95 25.60
C ASN A 336 46.35 -27.22 26.11
N PHE A 337 45.37 -26.77 25.36
CA PHE A 337 43.96 -26.98 25.71
C PHE A 337 43.53 -28.43 25.41
N LYS A 338 43.38 -29.26 26.47
CA LYS A 338 42.98 -30.66 26.35
C LYS A 338 41.61 -30.86 25.69
N TRP A 339 40.72 -29.89 25.80
CA TRP A 339 39.34 -29.94 25.30
C TRP A 339 39.16 -29.20 23.94
N LYS A 340 40.20 -29.05 23.12
CA LYS A 340 40.13 -28.31 21.87
C LYS A 340 39.05 -28.81 20.87
N TRP A 341 38.86 -30.15 20.79
CA TRP A 341 37.92 -30.75 19.85
C TRP A 341 36.46 -30.55 20.24
N PRO A 342 36.01 -30.84 21.50
CA PRO A 342 34.67 -30.47 21.94
C PRO A 342 34.37 -28.99 21.80
N TYR A 343 35.32 -28.11 22.11
CA TYR A 343 35.16 -26.67 22.00
C TYR A 343 34.92 -26.24 20.56
N LEU A 344 35.71 -26.73 19.60
CA LEU A 344 35.53 -26.47 18.18
C LEU A 344 34.21 -27.02 17.63
N LEU A 345 33.80 -28.20 18.13
CA LEU A 345 32.53 -28.80 17.76
C LEU A 345 31.35 -27.96 18.24
N ILE A 346 31.38 -27.43 19.46
CA ILE A 346 30.37 -26.53 19.99
C ILE A 346 30.26 -25.25 19.10
N TRP A 347 31.39 -24.63 18.78
CA TRP A 347 31.38 -23.41 17.92
C TRP A 347 30.89 -23.70 16.51
N ASN A 348 31.17 -24.87 15.96
CA ASN A 348 30.59 -25.29 14.69
C ASN A 348 29.09 -25.53 14.78
N ALA A 349 28.63 -26.19 15.86
CA ALA A 349 27.22 -26.41 16.11
C ALA A 349 26.45 -25.06 16.21
N ILE A 350 27.04 -24.09 16.92
CA ILE A 350 26.49 -22.72 17.00
C ILE A 350 26.47 -22.05 15.62
N LEU A 351 27.54 -22.23 14.81
CA LEU A 351 27.57 -21.66 13.45
C LEU A 351 26.47 -22.28 12.57
N VAL A 352 26.34 -23.61 12.57
CA VAL A 352 25.30 -24.31 11.80
C VAL A 352 23.92 -23.87 12.26
N ALA A 353 23.64 -23.87 13.58
CA ALA A 353 22.37 -23.44 14.12
C ALA A 353 22.04 -21.98 13.75
N SER A 354 23.01 -21.05 13.90
CA SER A 354 22.81 -19.65 13.54
C SER A 354 22.55 -19.46 12.05
N THR A 355 23.16 -20.28 11.19
CA THR A 355 22.94 -20.23 9.74
C THR A 355 21.52 -20.68 9.39
N VAL A 356 21.07 -21.78 10.01
CA VAL A 356 19.72 -22.31 9.80
C VAL A 356 18.69 -21.28 10.25
N MET A 357 18.79 -20.79 11.50
CA MET A 357 17.88 -19.76 12.02
C MET A 357 17.86 -18.49 11.17
N SER A 358 19.02 -18.08 10.63
CA SER A 358 19.10 -16.92 9.74
C SER A 358 18.42 -17.19 8.40
N SER A 359 18.53 -18.40 7.86
CA SER A 359 17.89 -18.79 6.60
C SER A 359 16.38 -18.88 6.76
N ASP A 360 15.89 -19.45 7.87
CA ASP A 360 14.47 -19.49 8.22
C ASP A 360 13.92 -18.08 8.36
N LEU A 361 14.61 -17.21 9.07
CA LEU A 361 14.19 -15.83 9.25
C LEU A 361 14.11 -15.06 7.93
N ILE A 362 15.07 -15.25 7.00
CA ILE A 362 15.02 -14.63 5.67
C ILE A 362 13.81 -15.14 4.89
N PHE A 363 13.56 -16.45 4.96
CA PHE A 363 12.39 -17.06 4.32
C PHE A 363 11.08 -16.48 4.87
N GLU A 364 10.91 -16.43 6.19
CA GLU A 364 9.74 -15.85 6.87
C GLU A 364 9.52 -14.39 6.46
N ILE A 365 10.58 -13.56 6.49
CA ILE A 365 10.46 -12.14 6.11
C ILE A 365 10.01 -11.98 4.66
N VAL A 366 10.40 -12.87 3.75
CA VAL A 366 9.96 -12.79 2.35
C VAL A 366 8.54 -13.31 2.19
N ASN A 367 8.19 -14.46 2.79
CA ASN A 367 6.93 -15.15 2.52
C ASN A 367 5.77 -14.70 3.41
N ASP A 368 6.04 -14.39 4.69
CA ASP A 368 5.02 -14.08 5.70
C ASP A 368 4.84 -12.57 5.91
N SER A 369 5.37 -11.74 5.00
CA SER A 369 5.18 -10.30 5.02
C SER A 369 4.30 -9.82 3.88
N THR A 370 3.63 -8.69 4.08
CA THR A 370 2.94 -7.97 3.01
C THR A 370 3.88 -7.03 2.24
N ILE A 371 5.17 -7.01 2.56
CA ILE A 371 6.18 -6.11 2.00
C ILE A 371 6.55 -6.52 0.58
N ASN A 372 6.70 -5.53 -0.29
CA ASN A 372 7.18 -5.75 -1.64
C ASN A 372 8.70 -5.72 -1.74
N TYR A 373 9.28 -6.84 -2.07
CA TYR A 373 10.70 -6.96 -2.36
C TYR A 373 10.99 -7.03 -3.87
N ASP A 374 9.97 -6.94 -4.73
CA ASP A 374 10.17 -6.86 -6.18
C ASP A 374 10.69 -5.47 -6.58
N THR A 375 12.00 -5.35 -6.59
CA THR A 375 12.71 -4.12 -6.96
C THR A 375 12.72 -3.83 -8.46
N SER A 376 12.09 -4.68 -9.27
CA SER A 376 11.97 -4.45 -10.71
C SER A 376 11.09 -3.23 -11.04
N ILE A 377 10.18 -2.86 -10.12
CA ILE A 377 9.31 -1.69 -10.27
C ILE A 377 9.63 -0.70 -9.13
N PHE A 378 10.39 0.35 -9.46
CA PHE A 378 10.86 1.34 -8.48
C PHE A 378 9.72 2.04 -7.72
N SER A 379 8.60 2.30 -8.37
CA SER A 379 7.46 2.99 -7.74
C SER A 379 6.77 2.18 -6.63
N ARG A 380 7.08 0.89 -6.50
CA ARG A 380 6.50 -0.01 -5.49
C ARG A 380 7.38 -0.19 -4.26
N ILE A 381 8.57 0.39 -4.26
CA ILE A 381 9.51 0.29 -3.13
C ILE A 381 9.12 1.38 -2.13
N ASP A 382 8.74 0.97 -0.94
CA ASP A 382 8.45 1.84 0.19
C ASP A 382 9.58 1.84 1.22
N ILE A 383 9.42 2.62 2.28
CA ILE A 383 10.40 2.68 3.38
C ILE A 383 10.51 1.33 4.11
N TYR A 384 9.44 0.55 4.16
CA TYR A 384 9.43 -0.76 4.83
C TYR A 384 10.18 -1.81 4.02
N SER A 385 10.08 -1.76 2.69
CA SER A 385 10.93 -2.55 1.78
C SER A 385 12.41 -2.26 2.00
N PHE A 386 12.76 -0.97 2.17
CA PHE A 386 14.14 -0.57 2.48
C PHE A 386 14.61 -1.08 3.84
N ILE A 387 13.78 -0.98 4.89
CA ILE A 387 14.09 -1.52 6.23
C ILE A 387 14.22 -3.04 6.17
N GLY A 388 13.37 -3.73 5.41
CA GLY A 388 13.47 -5.17 5.18
C GLY A 388 14.79 -5.55 4.51
N LEU A 389 15.20 -4.85 3.45
CA LEU A 389 16.50 -5.05 2.81
C LEU A 389 17.67 -4.78 3.78
N LEU A 390 17.58 -3.75 4.59
CA LEU A 390 18.58 -3.48 5.64
C LEU A 390 18.63 -4.60 6.68
N THR A 391 17.49 -5.16 7.05
CA THR A 391 17.41 -6.31 7.96
C THR A 391 18.13 -7.52 7.38
N PHE A 392 17.92 -7.85 6.10
CA PHE A 392 18.67 -8.91 5.41
C PHE A 392 20.17 -8.67 5.45
N LEU A 393 20.60 -7.42 5.22
CA LEU A 393 22.01 -7.07 5.26
C LEU A 393 22.64 -7.32 6.63
N ILE A 394 21.94 -7.00 7.70
CA ILE A 394 22.42 -7.24 9.07
C ILE A 394 22.44 -8.75 9.36
N ILE A 395 21.46 -9.53 8.88
CA ILE A 395 21.45 -10.99 9.00
C ILE A 395 22.69 -11.60 8.31
N PHE A 396 22.98 -11.19 7.06
CA PHE A 396 24.19 -11.65 6.36
C PHE A 396 25.48 -11.23 7.09
N ALA A 397 25.54 -10.00 7.61
CA ALA A 397 26.67 -9.53 8.39
C ALA A 397 26.85 -10.37 9.68
N ASN A 398 25.79 -10.79 10.35
CA ASN A 398 25.84 -11.69 11.49
C ASN A 398 26.43 -13.04 11.14
N ILE A 399 26.02 -13.64 10.01
CA ILE A 399 26.60 -14.89 9.52
C ILE A 399 28.11 -14.74 9.26
N VAL A 400 28.51 -13.67 8.58
CA VAL A 400 29.92 -13.37 8.31
C VAL A 400 30.72 -13.21 9.59
N LEU A 401 30.21 -12.45 10.59
CA LEU A 401 30.85 -12.30 11.89
C LEU A 401 31.03 -13.62 12.63
N MET A 402 30.01 -14.48 12.62
CA MET A 402 30.08 -15.83 13.20
C MET A 402 31.14 -16.70 12.51
N VAL A 403 31.19 -16.66 11.17
CA VAL A 403 32.24 -17.36 10.40
C VAL A 403 33.63 -16.86 10.80
N ILE A 404 33.81 -15.53 10.92
CA ILE A 404 35.10 -14.92 11.35
C ILE A 404 35.47 -15.39 12.77
N ILE A 405 34.50 -15.42 13.69
CA ILE A 405 34.75 -15.87 15.06
C ILE A 405 35.21 -17.34 15.07
N VAL A 406 34.47 -18.21 14.38
CA VAL A 406 34.81 -19.64 14.31
C VAL A 406 36.14 -19.87 13.60
N HIS A 407 36.38 -19.20 12.47
CA HIS A 407 37.67 -19.27 11.77
C HIS A 407 38.83 -18.84 12.63
N THR A 408 38.70 -17.78 13.44
CA THR A 408 39.74 -17.29 14.34
C THR A 408 40.08 -18.34 15.42
N TYR A 409 39.07 -19.08 15.95
CA TYR A 409 39.33 -20.16 16.90
C TYR A 409 40.10 -21.33 16.28
N TYR A 410 39.75 -21.75 15.04
CA TYR A 410 40.53 -22.75 14.31
C TYR A 410 41.99 -22.37 14.14
N LYS A 411 42.26 -21.08 13.86
CA LYS A 411 43.61 -20.54 13.69
C LYS A 411 44.36 -20.43 15.01
N LEU A 412 43.72 -20.01 16.09
CA LEU A 412 44.29 -19.90 17.41
C LEU A 412 44.69 -21.27 18.01
N LEU A 413 43.88 -22.29 17.76
CA LEU A 413 44.10 -23.66 18.19
C LEU A 413 45.02 -24.47 17.27
N GLN A 414 45.60 -23.85 16.23
CA GLN A 414 46.58 -24.42 15.30
C GLN A 414 46.10 -25.75 14.69
N THR A 415 44.84 -25.82 14.28
CA THR A 415 44.30 -26.98 13.62
C THR A 415 44.58 -26.97 12.09
N LYS A 416 44.60 -28.14 11.46
CA LYS A 416 44.72 -28.23 10.01
C LYS A 416 43.51 -27.57 9.34
N PRO A 417 43.68 -26.79 8.26
CA PRO A 417 42.54 -26.07 7.61
C PRO A 417 41.43 -26.99 7.14
N VAL A 418 41.72 -28.25 6.77
CA VAL A 418 40.74 -29.22 6.30
C VAL A 418 39.71 -29.57 7.39
N VAL A 419 40.11 -29.59 8.67
CA VAL A 419 39.23 -29.98 9.79
C VAL A 419 37.97 -29.15 9.88
N LYS A 420 38.06 -27.82 9.64
CA LYS A 420 36.89 -26.95 9.73
C LYS A 420 35.86 -27.26 8.64
N TYR A 421 36.32 -27.61 7.41
CA TYR A 421 35.42 -28.00 6.32
C TYR A 421 34.76 -29.35 6.58
N VAL A 422 35.51 -30.28 7.17
CA VAL A 422 34.96 -31.58 7.59
C VAL A 422 33.89 -31.37 8.65
N PHE A 423 34.14 -30.53 9.67
CA PHE A 423 33.14 -30.24 10.70
C PHE A 423 31.92 -29.47 10.15
N LEU A 424 32.13 -28.56 9.22
CA LEU A 424 31.03 -27.89 8.54
C LEU A 424 30.16 -28.87 7.74
N LEU A 425 30.81 -29.78 6.99
CA LEU A 425 30.12 -30.82 6.23
C LEU A 425 29.33 -31.78 7.15
N ILE A 426 29.96 -32.24 8.24
CA ILE A 426 29.28 -33.11 9.22
C ILE A 426 28.08 -32.37 9.82
N GLY A 427 28.23 -31.09 10.21
CA GLY A 427 27.15 -30.28 10.75
C GLY A 427 26.00 -30.15 9.75
N PHE A 428 26.32 -29.93 8.49
CA PHE A 428 25.34 -29.84 7.39
C PHE A 428 24.59 -31.17 7.18
N LEU A 429 25.32 -32.32 7.16
CA LEU A 429 24.71 -33.64 6.99
C LEU A 429 23.82 -34.02 8.18
N ILE A 430 24.25 -33.72 9.43
CA ILE A 430 23.41 -33.90 10.61
C ILE A 430 22.15 -33.08 10.54
N PHE A 431 22.27 -31.82 10.14
CA PHE A 431 21.13 -30.94 9.96
C PHE A 431 20.15 -31.49 8.90
N GLN A 432 20.66 -31.93 7.76
CA GLN A 432 19.84 -32.48 6.68
C GLN A 432 19.11 -33.77 7.11
N PHE A 433 19.75 -34.60 7.94
CA PHE A 433 19.13 -35.81 8.46
C PHE A 433 18.05 -35.56 9.52
N LEU A 434 18.25 -34.53 10.38
CA LEU A 434 17.34 -34.25 11.50
C LEU A 434 16.11 -33.47 11.09
N MET A 435 16.17 -32.71 10.01
CA MET A 435 15.12 -31.78 9.61
C MET A 435 14.57 -32.10 8.20
N ASN A 436 13.28 -32.37 8.14
CA ASN A 436 12.57 -32.55 6.88
C ASN A 436 12.13 -31.16 6.36
N HIS A 437 12.97 -30.52 5.55
CA HIS A 437 12.77 -29.14 5.15
C HIS A 437 11.87 -28.99 3.92
N GLN A 438 10.98 -28.01 3.97
CA GLN A 438 10.14 -27.63 2.84
C GLN A 438 10.94 -26.89 1.73
N HIS A 439 12.07 -26.23 2.08
CA HIS A 439 12.85 -25.38 1.16
C HIS A 439 14.36 -25.65 1.22
N PRO A 440 14.83 -26.78 0.73
CA PRO A 440 16.23 -27.21 0.89
C PRO A 440 17.24 -26.30 0.18
N LEU A 441 16.86 -25.63 -0.93
CA LEU A 441 17.77 -24.80 -1.74
C LEU A 441 18.34 -23.61 -0.96
N CYS A 442 17.55 -22.95 -0.11
CA CYS A 442 18.00 -21.82 0.71
C CYS A 442 19.15 -22.20 1.63
N TYR A 443 19.03 -23.36 2.28
CA TYR A 443 20.07 -23.87 3.19
C TYR A 443 21.32 -24.26 2.43
N TYR A 444 21.20 -24.91 1.27
CA TYR A 444 22.37 -25.28 0.43
C TYR A 444 23.16 -24.03 0.02
N LEU A 445 22.48 -22.98 -0.43
CA LEU A 445 23.14 -21.73 -0.78
C LEU A 445 23.82 -21.06 0.41
N ALA A 446 23.18 -21.07 1.58
CA ALA A 446 23.74 -20.52 2.80
C ALA A 446 25.02 -21.29 3.22
N PHE A 447 25.00 -22.63 3.20
CA PHE A 447 26.18 -23.44 3.52
C PHE A 447 27.31 -23.30 2.50
N ILE A 448 26.99 -23.21 1.22
CA ILE A 448 27.97 -22.95 0.16
C ILE A 448 28.62 -21.57 0.37
N SER A 449 27.83 -20.55 0.71
CA SER A 449 28.33 -19.20 1.00
C SER A 449 29.32 -19.21 2.17
N ILE A 450 29.00 -19.91 3.27
CA ILE A 450 29.89 -20.07 4.42
C ILE A 450 31.20 -20.77 4.03
N ALA A 451 31.12 -21.84 3.26
CA ALA A 451 32.31 -22.55 2.80
C ALA A 451 33.25 -21.66 1.95
N ILE A 452 32.64 -20.84 1.04
CA ILE A 452 33.38 -19.88 0.24
C ILE A 452 33.99 -18.78 1.11
N ILE A 453 33.25 -18.23 2.08
CA ILE A 453 33.76 -17.23 3.03
C ILE A 453 34.94 -17.80 3.83
N MET A 454 34.83 -19.02 4.35
CA MET A 454 35.93 -19.68 5.06
C MET A 454 37.16 -19.89 4.17
N PHE A 455 36.95 -20.30 2.91
CA PHE A 455 38.03 -20.47 1.94
C PHE A 455 38.75 -19.15 1.64
N MET A 456 37.99 -18.06 1.48
CA MET A 456 38.56 -16.74 1.28
C MET A 456 39.39 -16.29 2.48
N LEU A 457 38.94 -16.55 3.71
CA LEU A 457 39.68 -16.24 4.92
C LEU A 457 40.99 -17.04 5.08
N ASP A 458 41.07 -18.22 4.43
CA ASP A 458 42.31 -19.01 4.36
C ASP A 458 43.29 -18.52 3.29
N SER A 459 42.78 -17.88 2.24
CA SER A 459 43.59 -17.45 1.14
C SER A 459 44.59 -16.34 1.55
N LYS A 460 45.80 -16.33 0.97
CA LYS A 460 46.80 -15.29 1.24
C LYS A 460 46.35 -13.89 0.87
N LEU A 461 45.34 -13.78 -0.01
CA LEU A 461 44.73 -12.51 -0.40
C LEU A 461 44.11 -11.75 0.78
N PHE A 462 43.59 -12.49 1.78
CA PHE A 462 42.95 -11.92 2.97
C PHE A 462 43.78 -12.11 4.25
N TYR A 463 45.01 -12.62 4.14
CA TYR A 463 45.85 -13.07 5.26
C TYR A 463 46.40 -11.96 6.15
N ASN A 464 46.57 -10.73 5.62
CA ASN A 464 47.02 -9.60 6.42
C ASN A 464 45.86 -8.90 7.09
N ARG A 465 45.60 -9.25 8.36
CA ARG A 465 44.81 -8.53 9.35
C ARG A 465 43.78 -7.60 8.72
N PHE A 466 42.64 -7.42 9.34
CA PHE A 466 41.67 -6.34 9.07
C PHE A 466 42.34 -4.95 8.85
N ASP A 467 43.31 -4.88 8.01
CA ASP A 467 43.67 -3.69 7.31
C ASP A 467 42.56 -3.52 6.27
N PHE A 468 41.65 -2.55 6.53
CA PHE A 468 40.62 -2.12 5.61
C PHE A 468 41.27 -1.64 4.30
N ASN A 469 41.94 -2.54 3.60
CA ASN A 469 42.37 -2.31 2.23
C ASN A 469 41.10 -2.32 1.37
N SER A 470 40.93 -1.25 0.61
CA SER A 470 39.77 -1.01 -0.27
C SER A 470 39.38 -2.20 -1.15
N TYR A 471 40.36 -2.97 -1.62
CA TYR A 471 40.14 -4.16 -2.45
C TYR A 471 39.40 -5.28 -1.70
N ASN A 472 39.81 -5.54 -0.46
CA ASN A 472 39.21 -6.61 0.34
C ASN A 472 37.76 -6.27 0.71
N LEU A 473 37.51 -5.03 1.05
CA LEU A 473 36.16 -4.55 1.34
C LEU A 473 35.24 -4.62 0.12
N LEU A 474 35.72 -4.15 -1.02
CA LEU A 474 34.94 -4.15 -2.26
C LEU A 474 34.60 -5.59 -2.68
N LEU A 475 35.55 -6.51 -2.55
CA LEU A 475 35.34 -7.92 -2.88
C LEU A 475 34.33 -8.58 -1.94
N TRP A 476 34.37 -8.23 -0.63
CA TRP A 476 33.33 -8.67 0.33
C TRP A 476 31.95 -8.14 -0.08
N PHE A 477 31.83 -6.87 -0.48
CA PHE A 477 30.55 -6.31 -0.92
C PHE A 477 30.00 -7.01 -2.14
N ILE A 478 30.85 -7.26 -3.13
CA ILE A 478 30.44 -7.97 -4.35
C ILE A 478 29.94 -9.36 -3.99
N LEU A 479 30.65 -10.10 -3.14
CA LEU A 479 30.25 -11.46 -2.78
C LEU A 479 28.96 -11.50 -1.99
N ILE A 480 28.85 -10.67 -0.93
CA ILE A 480 27.64 -10.65 -0.11
C ILE A 480 26.45 -10.18 -0.95
N SER A 481 26.64 -9.18 -1.81
CA SER A 481 25.59 -8.71 -2.71
C SER A 481 25.18 -9.79 -3.73
N LEU A 482 26.17 -10.55 -4.25
CA LEU A 482 25.91 -11.64 -5.19
C LEU A 482 25.07 -12.75 -4.52
N PHE A 483 25.51 -13.26 -3.38
CA PHE A 483 24.79 -14.32 -2.66
C PHE A 483 23.42 -13.84 -2.18
N GLY A 484 23.35 -12.64 -1.61
CA GLY A 484 22.11 -12.05 -1.15
C GLY A 484 21.09 -11.85 -2.28
N SER A 485 21.54 -11.36 -3.44
CA SER A 485 20.65 -11.17 -4.59
C SER A 485 20.18 -12.48 -5.20
N ILE A 486 21.03 -13.51 -5.27
CA ILE A 486 20.62 -14.85 -5.73
C ILE A 486 19.54 -15.42 -4.81
N LEU A 487 19.79 -15.41 -3.49
CA LEU A 487 18.86 -15.95 -2.51
C LEU A 487 17.51 -15.22 -2.55
N LEU A 488 17.53 -13.88 -2.51
CA LEU A 488 16.30 -13.10 -2.53
C LEU A 488 15.54 -13.25 -3.85
N THR A 489 16.25 -13.30 -5.00
CA THR A 489 15.57 -13.52 -6.29
C THR A 489 14.85 -14.85 -6.32
N MET A 490 15.47 -15.91 -5.79
CA MET A 490 14.83 -17.23 -5.70
C MET A 490 13.58 -17.19 -4.84
N LEU A 491 13.67 -16.63 -3.62
CA LEU A 491 12.55 -16.57 -2.69
C LEU A 491 11.39 -15.72 -3.23
N ILE A 492 11.70 -14.56 -3.82
CA ILE A 492 10.68 -13.68 -4.42
C ILE A 492 9.99 -14.37 -5.60
N THR A 493 10.75 -15.12 -6.41
CA THR A 493 10.18 -15.87 -7.54
C THR A 493 9.29 -17.02 -7.05
N GLU A 494 9.71 -17.74 -6.02
CA GLU A 494 8.93 -18.82 -5.41
C GLU A 494 7.62 -18.29 -4.80
N ARG A 495 7.68 -17.21 -4.04
CA ARG A 495 6.49 -16.53 -3.51
C ARG A 495 5.55 -16.09 -4.63
N GLU A 496 6.07 -15.52 -5.69
CA GLU A 496 5.30 -15.07 -6.84
C GLU A 496 4.61 -16.24 -7.56
N GLN A 497 5.28 -17.38 -7.71
CA GLN A 497 4.69 -18.60 -8.27
C GLN A 497 3.52 -19.12 -7.41
N LYS A 498 3.69 -19.15 -6.10
CA LYS A 498 2.63 -19.53 -5.15
C LYS A 498 1.44 -18.56 -5.18
N ASN A 499 1.72 -17.27 -5.32
CA ASN A 499 0.66 -16.26 -5.45
C ASN A 499 -0.14 -16.45 -6.75
N ARG A 500 0.51 -16.78 -7.87
CA ARG A 500 -0.19 -17.12 -9.14
C ARG A 500 -1.07 -18.36 -8.98
N GLU A 501 -0.59 -19.37 -8.28
CA GLU A 501 -1.37 -20.59 -8.01
C GLU A 501 -2.61 -20.27 -7.18
N ASN A 502 -2.46 -19.51 -6.08
CA ASN A 502 -3.58 -19.08 -5.25
C ASN A 502 -4.58 -18.25 -6.06
N PHE A 503 -4.08 -17.37 -6.93
CA PHE A 503 -4.90 -16.55 -7.80
C PHE A 503 -5.66 -17.41 -8.84
N ALA A 504 -4.99 -18.39 -9.46
CA ALA A 504 -5.66 -19.34 -10.37
C ALA A 504 -6.78 -20.12 -9.68
N ASN A 505 -6.53 -20.58 -8.45
CA ASN A 505 -7.55 -21.22 -7.62
C ASN A 505 -8.75 -20.31 -7.37
N SER A 506 -8.51 -19.03 -7.02
CA SER A 506 -9.61 -18.09 -6.77
C SER A 506 -10.43 -17.78 -8.02
N LEU A 507 -9.82 -17.88 -9.21
CA LEU A 507 -10.52 -17.68 -10.47
C LEU A 507 -11.42 -18.86 -10.85
N LEU A 508 -11.07 -20.08 -10.48
CA LEU A 508 -11.85 -21.29 -10.80
C LEU A 508 -12.87 -21.64 -9.73
N PHE A 509 -12.53 -21.41 -8.48
CA PHE A 509 -13.35 -21.80 -7.34
C PHE A 509 -13.81 -20.55 -6.59
N TYR A 510 -14.95 -20.02 -7.03
CA TYR A 510 -15.65 -19.06 -6.20
C TYR A 510 -16.31 -19.81 -5.05
N THR A 511 -15.64 -19.85 -3.91
CA THR A 511 -16.19 -20.39 -2.67
C THR A 511 -16.27 -19.26 -1.65
N ASP A 512 -17.24 -18.39 -1.79
CA ASP A 512 -17.59 -17.51 -0.68
C ASP A 512 -18.41 -18.30 0.34
N LYS A 513 -17.71 -19.01 1.23
CA LYS A 513 -18.35 -19.75 2.33
C LYS A 513 -19.18 -18.84 3.23
N SER A 514 -18.85 -17.56 3.31
CA SER A 514 -19.61 -16.59 4.09
C SER A 514 -20.97 -16.33 3.42
N LEU A 515 -20.98 -16.13 2.10
CA LEU A 515 -22.20 -15.96 1.33
C LEU A 515 -23.04 -17.25 1.32
N GLU A 516 -22.43 -18.41 1.15
CA GLU A 516 -23.10 -19.71 1.22
C GLU A 516 -23.79 -19.93 2.57
N ASN A 517 -23.10 -19.57 3.68
CA ASN A 517 -23.69 -19.64 5.02
C ASN A 517 -24.86 -18.65 5.19
N LYS A 518 -24.73 -17.42 4.69
CA LYS A 518 -25.80 -16.42 4.69
C LYS A 518 -27.01 -16.90 3.87
N ILE A 519 -26.79 -17.51 2.71
CA ILE A 519 -27.84 -18.10 1.89
C ILE A 519 -28.55 -19.25 2.62
N SER A 520 -27.78 -20.13 3.26
CA SER A 520 -28.36 -21.24 4.04
C SER A 520 -29.20 -20.72 5.20
N GLU A 521 -28.77 -19.65 5.86
CA GLU A 521 -29.52 -18.97 6.91
C GLU A 521 -30.80 -18.32 6.36
N LEU A 522 -30.72 -17.66 5.19
CA LEU A 522 -31.86 -17.10 4.48
C LEU A 522 -32.88 -18.18 4.12
N GLN A 523 -32.45 -19.32 3.55
CA GLN A 523 -33.36 -20.44 3.21
C GLN A 523 -34.13 -20.94 4.44
N ASN A 524 -33.46 -21.01 5.61
CA ASN A 524 -34.10 -21.47 6.85
C ASN A 524 -35.06 -20.39 7.38
N LYS A 525 -34.67 -19.11 7.44
CA LYS A 525 -35.51 -18.00 7.91
C LYS A 525 -36.80 -17.89 7.08
N VAL A 526 -36.70 -17.92 5.76
CA VAL A 526 -37.82 -17.78 4.85
C VAL A 526 -38.76 -18.98 4.93
N ARG A 527 -38.20 -20.19 5.09
CA ARG A 527 -39.03 -21.42 5.24
C ARG A 527 -39.86 -21.39 6.52
N ASP A 528 -39.35 -20.84 7.59
CA ASP A 528 -40.00 -20.83 8.91
C ASP A 528 -40.87 -19.59 9.13
N ASP A 529 -40.87 -18.62 8.20
CA ASP A 529 -41.62 -17.39 8.32
C ASP A 529 -43.15 -17.60 8.14
N GLN A 530 -43.92 -17.23 9.17
CA GLN A 530 -45.40 -17.38 9.20
C GLN A 530 -46.07 -16.39 8.26
N GLU A 531 -45.51 -15.20 8.06
CA GLU A 531 -46.08 -14.14 7.25
C GLU A 531 -45.98 -14.51 5.76
N ILE A 532 -44.86 -15.06 5.32
CA ILE A 532 -44.68 -15.63 4.00
C ILE A 532 -45.67 -16.78 3.77
N ARG A 533 -45.82 -17.68 4.76
CA ARG A 533 -46.81 -18.77 4.66
C ARG A 533 -48.25 -18.25 4.53
N SER A 534 -48.59 -17.15 5.20
CA SER A 534 -49.91 -16.55 5.13
C SER A 534 -50.24 -15.93 3.78
N ILE A 535 -49.23 -15.34 3.09
CA ILE A 535 -49.37 -14.80 1.73
C ILE A 535 -49.80 -15.88 0.74
N PHE A 536 -49.30 -17.10 0.88
CA PHE A 536 -49.64 -18.23 0.00
C PHE A 536 -50.92 -18.95 0.36
N THR A 537 -51.48 -18.73 1.54
CA THR A 537 -52.81 -19.26 1.96
C THR A 537 -53.95 -18.41 1.39
N GLN A 538 -53.75 -17.12 1.16
CA GLN A 538 -54.75 -16.22 0.57
C GLN A 538 -54.41 -15.99 -0.91
N LYS A 539 -54.77 -16.98 -1.79
CA LYS A 539 -54.56 -16.86 -3.24
C LYS A 539 -55.36 -15.67 -3.80
N ASN A 540 -54.71 -14.52 -3.98
CA ASN A 540 -55.26 -13.34 -4.65
C ASN A 540 -54.41 -13.00 -5.86
N GLU A 541 -54.95 -12.27 -6.85
CA GLU A 541 -54.22 -11.75 -8.02
C GLU A 541 -52.94 -10.94 -7.68
N ASN A 542 -52.77 -10.49 -6.44
CA ASN A 542 -51.62 -9.74 -5.95
C ASN A 542 -50.63 -10.57 -5.16
N THR A 543 -50.69 -11.90 -5.16
CA THR A 543 -49.81 -12.79 -4.33
C THR A 543 -48.33 -12.55 -4.64
N PHE A 544 -47.97 -12.45 -5.92
CA PHE A 544 -46.60 -12.17 -6.33
C PHE A 544 -46.09 -10.81 -5.79
N ARG A 545 -46.86 -9.74 -5.93
CA ARG A 545 -46.52 -8.39 -5.51
C ARG A 545 -46.35 -8.28 -3.99
N ASN A 546 -47.26 -8.92 -3.24
CA ASN A 546 -47.19 -8.92 -1.77
C ASN A 546 -45.97 -9.69 -1.27
N PHE A 547 -45.73 -10.86 -1.85
CA PHE A 547 -44.53 -11.63 -1.56
C PHE A 547 -43.25 -10.85 -1.93
N SER A 548 -43.19 -10.27 -3.12
CA SER A 548 -42.01 -9.50 -3.59
C SER A 548 -41.64 -8.35 -2.67
N ASN A 549 -42.63 -7.55 -2.28
CA ASN A 549 -42.37 -6.41 -1.39
C ASN A 549 -41.88 -6.88 -0.01
N TYR A 550 -42.56 -7.88 0.58
CA TYR A 550 -42.17 -8.37 1.90
C TYR A 550 -40.81 -9.05 1.91
N PHE A 551 -40.56 -9.92 0.91
CA PHE A 551 -39.29 -10.64 0.77
C PHE A 551 -38.10 -9.70 0.54
N TYR A 552 -38.30 -8.69 -0.33
CA TYR A 552 -37.29 -7.68 -0.57
C TYR A 552 -36.96 -6.85 0.68
N ASP A 553 -37.97 -6.26 1.32
CA ASP A 553 -37.79 -5.34 2.43
C ASP A 553 -37.25 -6.05 3.69
N THR A 554 -37.69 -7.30 3.93
CA THR A 554 -37.37 -8.03 5.16
C THR A 554 -36.02 -8.76 5.08
N TYR A 555 -35.69 -9.31 3.92
CA TYR A 555 -34.55 -10.22 3.76
C TYR A 555 -33.48 -9.71 2.81
N LEU A 556 -33.85 -9.27 1.60
CA LEU A 556 -32.88 -8.94 0.58
C LEU A 556 -32.22 -7.59 0.83
N ASN A 557 -33.01 -6.57 1.13
CA ASN A 557 -32.50 -5.22 1.37
C ASN A 557 -31.65 -5.12 2.65
N LYS A 558 -31.91 -6.00 3.63
CA LYS A 558 -31.21 -5.98 4.92
C LYS A 558 -29.91 -6.78 4.92
N ASP A 559 -29.97 -8.02 4.43
CA ASP A 559 -28.85 -8.97 4.56
C ASP A 559 -28.02 -9.10 3.28
N PHE A 560 -28.57 -8.64 2.12
CA PHE A 560 -27.98 -8.78 0.78
C PHE A 560 -28.00 -7.48 -0.02
N SER A 561 -28.00 -6.32 0.63
CA SER A 561 -27.98 -5.00 -0.01
C SER A 561 -26.76 -4.81 -0.93
N ASP A 562 -25.64 -5.47 -0.59
CA ASP A 562 -24.38 -5.36 -1.31
C ASP A 562 -24.26 -6.33 -2.48
N TYR A 563 -25.31 -7.12 -2.73
CA TYR A 563 -25.36 -8.12 -3.80
C TYR A 563 -26.47 -7.81 -4.80
N GLN A 564 -26.22 -8.05 -6.06
CA GLN A 564 -27.29 -8.08 -7.05
C GLN A 564 -28.10 -9.37 -6.88
N HIS A 565 -29.41 -9.26 -6.88
CA HIS A 565 -30.28 -10.40 -6.68
C HIS A 565 -31.44 -10.37 -7.63
N TYR A 566 -31.77 -11.56 -8.18
CA TYR A 566 -32.98 -11.83 -8.93
C TYR A 566 -33.72 -12.99 -8.27
N TYR A 567 -35.03 -12.99 -8.30
CA TYR A 567 -35.85 -14.07 -7.78
C TYR A 567 -37.09 -14.28 -8.64
N PHE A 568 -37.46 -15.53 -8.73
CA PHE A 568 -38.60 -16.01 -9.50
C PHE A 568 -39.48 -16.85 -8.58
N LEU A 569 -40.77 -16.63 -8.64
CA LEU A 569 -41.76 -17.30 -7.78
C LEU A 569 -42.59 -18.29 -8.58
N PHE A 570 -42.67 -19.52 -8.13
CA PHE A 570 -43.37 -20.61 -8.77
C PHE A 570 -44.40 -21.24 -7.82
N ASP A 571 -45.51 -21.73 -8.39
CA ASP A 571 -46.50 -22.49 -7.64
C ASP A 571 -46.05 -23.94 -7.39
N SER A 572 -46.90 -24.75 -6.71
CA SER A 572 -46.64 -26.17 -6.41
C SER A 572 -46.45 -27.04 -7.66
N THR A 573 -46.91 -26.59 -8.81
CA THR A 573 -46.83 -27.31 -10.11
C THR A 573 -45.64 -26.83 -10.93
N GLY A 574 -44.92 -25.81 -10.45
CA GLY A 574 -43.75 -25.25 -11.12
C GLY A 574 -44.07 -24.18 -12.16
N ASN A 575 -45.30 -23.64 -12.19
CA ASN A 575 -45.69 -22.55 -13.07
C ASN A 575 -45.28 -21.20 -12.42
N ASN A 576 -44.82 -20.24 -13.24
CA ASN A 576 -44.44 -18.91 -12.77
C ASN A 576 -45.66 -18.12 -12.29
N LEU A 577 -45.54 -17.45 -11.15
CA LEU A 577 -46.60 -16.61 -10.58
C LEU A 577 -46.45 -15.13 -10.94
N ALA A 578 -45.44 -14.74 -11.69
CA ALA A 578 -45.26 -13.37 -12.17
C ALA A 578 -46.07 -13.11 -13.43
N ASP A 579 -46.68 -11.96 -13.52
CA ASP A 579 -47.44 -11.52 -14.69
C ASP A 579 -46.50 -11.37 -15.90
N GLY A 580 -46.80 -12.13 -16.97
CA GLY A 580 -46.11 -12.00 -18.27
C GLY A 580 -44.97 -12.98 -18.55
N ASP A 581 -44.50 -13.76 -17.60
CA ASP A 581 -43.51 -14.81 -17.82
C ASP A 581 -44.15 -16.21 -17.73
N THR A 582 -44.18 -16.94 -18.83
CA THR A 582 -44.80 -18.28 -18.93
C THR A 582 -43.82 -19.42 -18.71
N ALA A 583 -42.55 -19.13 -18.46
CA ALA A 583 -41.49 -20.13 -18.27
C ALA A 583 -41.72 -20.96 -16.98
N THR A 584 -41.70 -22.27 -17.07
CA THR A 584 -41.76 -23.17 -15.92
C THR A 584 -40.45 -23.15 -15.11
N LEU A 585 -40.49 -23.61 -13.84
CA LEU A 585 -39.33 -23.75 -12.99
C LEU A 585 -38.18 -24.51 -13.69
N ASN A 586 -38.50 -25.61 -14.36
CA ASN A 586 -37.48 -26.40 -15.06
C ASN A 586 -36.92 -25.68 -16.28
N GLU A 587 -37.74 -24.98 -17.06
CA GLU A 587 -37.28 -24.21 -18.20
C GLU A 587 -36.39 -23.06 -17.75
N LYS A 588 -36.74 -22.34 -16.65
CA LYS A 588 -35.94 -21.27 -16.10
C LYS A 588 -34.62 -21.78 -15.54
N MET A 589 -34.60 -22.92 -14.92
CA MET A 589 -33.39 -23.57 -14.45
C MET A 589 -32.44 -23.98 -15.57
N ILE A 590 -32.99 -24.59 -16.64
CA ILE A 590 -32.20 -24.96 -17.83
C ILE A 590 -31.65 -23.71 -18.52
N GLU A 591 -32.46 -22.65 -18.62
CA GLU A 591 -32.01 -21.34 -19.16
C GLU A 591 -30.83 -20.79 -18.43
N ILE A 592 -30.86 -20.80 -17.08
CA ILE A 592 -29.85 -20.23 -16.23
C ILE A 592 -28.61 -21.12 -16.14
N THR A 593 -28.76 -22.42 -15.90
CA THR A 593 -27.63 -23.33 -15.59
C THR A 593 -27.06 -24.02 -16.81
N LYS A 594 -27.82 -24.07 -17.94
CA LYS A 594 -27.50 -24.85 -19.14
C LYS A 594 -27.30 -26.35 -18.89
N LEU A 595 -27.78 -26.88 -17.77
CA LEU A 595 -27.71 -28.27 -17.37
C LEU A 595 -29.07 -28.91 -17.55
N ASN A 596 -29.12 -30.17 -18.01
CA ASN A 596 -30.37 -30.87 -18.34
C ASN A 596 -30.89 -31.80 -17.23
N ASP A 597 -30.04 -32.16 -16.24
CA ASP A 597 -30.42 -33.05 -15.15
C ASP A 597 -30.08 -32.46 -13.79
N PHE A 598 -31.09 -32.36 -12.91
CA PHE A 598 -30.93 -31.84 -11.55
C PHE A 598 -31.55 -32.82 -10.53
N GLU A 599 -30.73 -33.20 -9.54
CA GLU A 599 -31.27 -33.80 -8.32
C GLU A 599 -31.58 -32.68 -7.30
N PHE A 600 -32.86 -32.51 -7.01
CA PHE A 600 -33.33 -31.49 -6.08
C PHE A 600 -33.32 -31.94 -4.64
N ASN A 601 -32.37 -31.47 -3.86
CA ASN A 601 -32.45 -31.50 -2.39
C ASN A 601 -33.14 -30.21 -1.89
N ASN A 602 -33.76 -30.24 -0.71
CA ASN A 602 -34.47 -29.07 -0.13
C ASN A 602 -33.56 -27.87 0.22
N GLN A 603 -32.24 -28.10 0.28
CA GLN A 603 -31.21 -27.08 0.57
C GLN A 603 -30.24 -26.93 -0.61
N TRP A 604 -30.74 -26.98 -1.82
CA TRP A 604 -29.87 -26.90 -2.97
C TRP A 604 -29.33 -25.48 -3.17
N ILE A 605 -28.00 -25.35 -3.15
CA ILE A 605 -27.24 -24.16 -3.47
C ILE A 605 -26.24 -24.56 -4.53
N HIS A 606 -26.26 -23.88 -5.66
CA HIS A 606 -25.37 -24.13 -6.77
C HIS A 606 -24.54 -22.90 -7.09
N PRO A 607 -23.21 -22.98 -7.07
CA PRO A 607 -22.37 -21.89 -7.52
C PRO A 607 -22.64 -21.64 -9.01
N TYR A 608 -22.94 -20.40 -9.34
CA TYR A 608 -23.28 -19.99 -10.69
C TYR A 608 -22.24 -19.00 -11.20
N ARG A 609 -21.83 -19.16 -12.44
CA ARG A 609 -20.91 -18.27 -13.13
C ARG A 609 -21.38 -18.05 -14.56
N ASN A 610 -21.52 -16.80 -14.94
CA ASN A 610 -21.69 -16.35 -16.31
C ASN A 610 -20.47 -15.50 -16.71
N ASP A 611 -20.38 -15.09 -17.98
CA ASP A 611 -19.23 -14.35 -18.51
C ASP A 611 -18.83 -13.12 -17.67
N ASN A 612 -19.81 -12.49 -16.99
CA ASN A 612 -19.60 -11.27 -16.22
C ASN A 612 -20.06 -11.32 -14.75
N GLU A 613 -20.67 -12.43 -14.30
CA GLU A 613 -21.31 -12.51 -13.00
C GLU A 613 -20.95 -13.82 -12.30
N GLN A 614 -20.59 -13.72 -11.02
CA GLN A 614 -20.32 -14.88 -10.16
C GLN A 614 -21.22 -14.83 -8.94
N GLY A 615 -21.83 -15.93 -8.59
CA GLY A 615 -22.73 -15.96 -7.46
C GLY A 615 -23.29 -17.35 -7.19
N PHE A 616 -24.42 -17.38 -6.55
CA PHE A 616 -25.12 -18.60 -6.21
C PHE A 616 -26.54 -18.58 -6.76
N LEU A 617 -26.94 -19.70 -7.30
CA LEU A 617 -28.33 -20.03 -7.61
C LEU A 617 -28.82 -20.98 -6.53
N PHE A 618 -29.95 -20.68 -5.92
CA PHE A 618 -30.51 -21.49 -4.86
C PHE A 618 -32.03 -21.47 -4.87
N LYS A 619 -32.61 -22.53 -4.32
CA LYS A 619 -34.05 -22.74 -4.27
C LYS A 619 -34.51 -22.66 -2.82
N ILE A 620 -35.61 -21.94 -2.60
CA ILE A 620 -36.29 -21.93 -1.30
C ILE A 620 -37.63 -22.65 -1.47
N VAL A 621 -37.90 -23.62 -0.64
CA VAL A 621 -39.17 -24.33 -0.62
C VAL A 621 -40.03 -23.77 0.50
N ILE A 622 -41.24 -23.31 0.16
CA ILE A 622 -42.21 -22.75 1.12
C ILE A 622 -43.35 -23.76 1.28
N ASP A 623 -43.47 -24.33 2.49
CA ASP A 623 -44.53 -25.25 2.85
C ASP A 623 -45.72 -24.49 3.45
N SER A 624 -46.90 -24.60 2.85
CA SER A 624 -48.11 -24.01 3.40
C SER A 624 -48.81 -25.02 4.36
N PRO A 625 -49.52 -24.53 5.38
CA PRO A 625 -50.31 -25.40 6.26
C PRO A 625 -51.31 -26.29 5.59
N GLN A 626 -51.71 -25.99 4.36
CA GLN A 626 -52.63 -26.77 3.54
C GLN A 626 -51.93 -27.74 2.59
N GLY A 627 -50.63 -27.94 2.69
CA GLY A 627 -49.86 -28.86 1.87
C GLY A 627 -49.44 -28.34 0.48
N THR A 628 -49.82 -27.13 0.11
CA THR A 628 -49.34 -26.47 -1.11
C THR A 628 -47.94 -25.99 -0.99
N LYS A 629 -47.04 -26.43 -1.84
CA LYS A 629 -45.65 -25.97 -1.91
C LYS A 629 -45.54 -24.85 -2.93
N ALA A 630 -44.82 -23.79 -2.58
CA ALA A 630 -44.34 -22.78 -3.50
C ALA A 630 -42.83 -22.84 -3.58
N PHE A 631 -42.28 -22.42 -4.69
CA PHE A 631 -40.85 -22.41 -4.89
C PHE A 631 -40.37 -21.00 -5.22
N VAL A 632 -39.32 -20.56 -4.55
CA VAL A 632 -38.61 -19.32 -4.90
C VAL A 632 -37.23 -19.73 -5.44
N LEU A 633 -36.96 -19.42 -6.70
CA LEU A 633 -35.63 -19.55 -7.28
C LEU A 633 -34.92 -18.21 -7.17
N CYS A 634 -33.84 -18.17 -6.41
CA CYS A 634 -33.08 -16.97 -6.19
C CYS A 634 -31.72 -17.07 -6.85
N GLN A 635 -31.30 -16.00 -7.49
CA GLN A 635 -29.94 -15.77 -7.94
C GLN A 635 -29.37 -14.61 -7.12
N ILE A 636 -28.26 -14.84 -6.43
CA ILE A 636 -27.50 -13.79 -5.76
C ILE A 636 -26.13 -13.76 -6.40
N PHE A 637 -25.82 -12.65 -7.02
CA PHE A 637 -24.51 -12.38 -7.56
C PHE A 637 -23.78 -11.49 -6.58
N SER A 638 -22.55 -11.83 -6.29
CA SER A 638 -21.60 -10.79 -5.99
C SER A 638 -21.75 -9.83 -7.15
N SER A 639 -22.20 -8.60 -6.90
CA SER A 639 -22.09 -7.59 -7.93
C SER A 639 -20.68 -7.72 -8.45
N SER A 640 -20.52 -8.22 -9.65
CA SER A 640 -19.26 -8.15 -10.37
C SER A 640 -19.11 -6.77 -11.04
N HIS A 641 -19.65 -5.73 -10.46
CA HIS A 641 -18.73 -4.71 -10.06
C HIS A 641 -17.67 -5.50 -9.29
N LEU A 642 -16.61 -5.91 -9.97
CA LEU A 642 -15.31 -5.81 -9.42
C LEU A 642 -15.45 -4.61 -8.55
N GLU A 643 -15.77 -4.80 -7.22
CA GLU A 643 -15.96 -3.72 -6.27
C GLU A 643 -14.89 -2.77 -6.68
N ASP A 644 -15.22 -1.55 -7.07
CA ASP A 644 -14.27 -0.68 -7.71
C ASP A 644 -13.00 -0.89 -6.93
N GLU A 645 -12.18 -1.88 -7.34
CA GLU A 645 -10.99 -2.28 -6.56
C GLU A 645 -10.14 -1.04 -6.43
N GLU A 646 -10.23 -0.19 -7.46
CA GLU A 646 -9.64 1.14 -7.44
C GLU A 646 -10.31 2.04 -6.39
N PHE A 647 -11.64 2.00 -6.27
CA PHE A 647 -12.35 2.78 -5.26
C PHE A 647 -12.02 2.26 -3.85
N ASN A 648 -12.08 0.97 -3.61
CA ASN A 648 -11.72 0.37 -2.34
C ASN A 648 -10.25 0.58 -1.97
N GLU A 649 -9.33 0.50 -2.93
CA GLU A 649 -7.90 0.77 -2.75
C GLU A 649 -7.66 2.23 -2.36
N ILE A 650 -8.38 3.16 -2.98
CA ILE A 650 -8.29 4.59 -2.69
C ILE A 650 -8.93 4.93 -1.34
N VAL A 651 -10.06 4.32 -1.01
CA VAL A 651 -10.84 4.58 0.22
C VAL A 651 -10.20 3.95 1.45
N GLN A 652 -9.76 2.69 1.36
CA GLN A 652 -9.16 1.99 2.49
C GLN A 652 -7.74 2.47 2.82
N GLY A 653 -7.13 3.26 1.93
CA GLY A 653 -5.81 3.83 2.16
C GLY A 653 -4.71 2.77 2.36
N THR A 654 -4.99 1.54 1.98
CA THR A 654 -4.05 0.44 2.04
C THR A 654 -3.45 0.21 0.64
N PRO A 655 -2.40 1.00 0.26
CA PRO A 655 -1.64 0.69 -0.94
C PRO A 655 -0.88 -0.63 -0.79
N HIS A 656 -1.09 -1.37 0.32
CA HIS A 656 -0.13 -2.35 0.79
C HIS A 656 -0.69 -3.70 1.21
N THR A 657 -1.97 -3.95 1.12
CA THR A 657 -2.39 -5.32 0.96
C THR A 657 -1.99 -5.72 -0.45
N TYR A 658 -0.84 -6.39 -0.54
CA TYR A 658 -0.47 -7.12 -1.76
C TYR A 658 -1.48 -8.24 -2.00
N ARG A 659 -2.71 -7.90 -2.30
CA ARG A 659 -3.39 -8.64 -3.34
C ARG A 659 -2.53 -8.40 -4.56
N VAL A 660 -1.90 -9.46 -5.05
CA VAL A 660 -1.20 -9.48 -6.32
C VAL A 660 -2.06 -8.65 -7.26
N LYS A 661 -1.57 -7.46 -7.65
CA LYS A 661 -2.38 -6.61 -8.53
C LYS A 661 -2.64 -7.46 -9.75
N GLU A 662 -3.88 -7.81 -9.98
CA GLU A 662 -4.33 -8.58 -11.15
C GLU A 662 -3.82 -7.98 -12.46
N TYR A 663 -3.43 -6.70 -12.41
CA TYR A 663 -2.90 -5.90 -13.52
C TYR A 663 -1.53 -6.35 -14.05
N ASP A 664 -0.75 -7.10 -13.29
CA ASP A 664 0.57 -7.57 -13.74
C ASP A 664 0.49 -8.88 -14.52
N TYR A 665 -0.68 -9.53 -14.49
CA TYR A 665 -0.90 -10.80 -15.15
C TYR A 665 -1.78 -10.67 -16.37
N SER A 666 -1.42 -11.41 -17.40
CA SER A 666 -2.35 -11.76 -18.47
C SER A 666 -2.99 -13.10 -18.09
N VAL A 667 -4.32 -13.13 -18.09
CA VAL A 667 -5.11 -14.29 -17.66
C VAL A 667 -5.95 -14.80 -18.80
N GLY A 668 -5.94 -16.11 -19.03
CA GLY A 668 -6.83 -16.82 -19.95
C GLY A 668 -7.57 -17.94 -19.21
N ILE A 669 -8.88 -17.93 -19.21
CA ILE A 669 -9.73 -18.95 -18.60
C ILE A 669 -10.31 -19.80 -19.71
N TYR A 670 -10.20 -21.10 -19.56
CA TYR A 670 -10.64 -22.08 -20.53
C TYR A 670 -11.66 -23.03 -19.89
N ASP A 671 -12.67 -23.41 -20.64
CA ASP A 671 -13.58 -24.48 -20.32
C ASP A 671 -13.68 -25.45 -21.52
N HIS A 672 -13.55 -26.77 -21.24
CA HIS A 672 -13.49 -27.80 -22.29
C HIS A 672 -12.51 -27.43 -23.42
N GLY A 673 -11.34 -26.90 -23.06
CA GLY A 673 -10.29 -26.51 -23.99
C GLY A 673 -10.58 -25.27 -24.85
N LYS A 674 -11.74 -24.62 -24.72
CA LYS A 674 -12.05 -23.35 -25.39
C LYS A 674 -11.83 -22.17 -24.44
N ILE A 675 -11.28 -21.07 -24.95
CA ILE A 675 -11.12 -19.85 -24.18
C ILE A 675 -12.48 -19.19 -23.94
N ILE A 676 -12.84 -18.96 -22.67
CA ILE A 676 -14.06 -18.28 -22.24
C ILE A 676 -13.77 -16.81 -22.00
N SER A 677 -12.68 -16.52 -21.25
CA SER A 677 -12.31 -15.16 -20.87
C SER A 677 -10.82 -14.95 -21.02
N ARG A 678 -10.43 -13.75 -21.42
CA ARG A 678 -9.03 -13.35 -21.52
C ARG A 678 -8.83 -11.91 -21.08
N LYS A 679 -7.73 -11.66 -20.35
CA LYS A 679 -7.31 -10.33 -19.90
C LYS A 679 -5.81 -10.17 -20.16
N GLY A 680 -5.37 -8.97 -20.49
CA GLY A 680 -3.94 -8.63 -20.63
C GLY A 680 -3.38 -8.77 -22.04
N LEU A 681 -2.05 -8.59 -22.14
CA LEU A 681 -1.34 -8.44 -23.42
C LEU A 681 -0.78 -9.75 -24.00
N TYR A 682 -0.85 -10.84 -23.26
CA TYR A 682 -0.36 -12.14 -23.73
C TYR A 682 -1.27 -12.73 -24.80
N ALA A 683 -0.69 -13.29 -25.87
CA ALA A 683 -1.44 -13.93 -26.96
C ALA A 683 -1.85 -15.36 -26.56
N PHE A 684 -3.08 -15.51 -26.07
CA PHE A 684 -3.65 -16.81 -25.69
C PHE A 684 -4.12 -17.62 -26.90
N GLN A 685 -3.92 -18.93 -26.86
CA GLN A 685 -4.42 -19.86 -27.87
C GLN A 685 -5.96 -19.96 -27.75
N GLN A 686 -6.66 -20.02 -28.88
CA GLN A 686 -8.13 -20.14 -28.85
C GLN A 686 -8.63 -21.52 -28.39
N LYS A 687 -7.82 -22.56 -28.58
CA LYS A 687 -8.11 -23.93 -28.15
C LYS A 687 -6.88 -24.57 -27.53
N LEU A 688 -7.09 -25.24 -26.41
CA LEU A 688 -6.11 -26.07 -25.71
C LEU A 688 -6.50 -27.54 -25.82
N ASN A 689 -5.52 -28.44 -25.70
CA ASN A 689 -5.79 -29.87 -25.60
C ASN A 689 -6.35 -30.21 -24.21
N ASP A 690 -7.50 -30.88 -24.15
CA ASP A 690 -8.16 -31.26 -22.88
C ASP A 690 -7.47 -32.41 -22.12
N ALA A 691 -6.48 -33.08 -22.71
CA ALA A 691 -5.86 -34.28 -22.18
C ALA A 691 -4.59 -34.03 -21.35
N GLU A 692 -4.53 -32.97 -20.52
CA GLU A 692 -3.37 -32.78 -19.64
C GLU A 692 -3.67 -33.20 -18.19
N GLU A 693 -2.62 -33.77 -17.55
CA GLU A 693 -2.66 -34.19 -16.15
C GLU A 693 -2.94 -33.01 -15.22
N PRO A 694 -3.77 -33.18 -14.16
CA PRO A 694 -4.01 -32.17 -13.14
C PRO A 694 -2.73 -31.68 -12.51
N GLY A 695 -2.68 -30.39 -12.19
CA GLY A 695 -1.51 -29.79 -11.51
C GLY A 695 -1.12 -28.43 -12.08
N VAL A 696 0.03 -27.93 -11.61
CA VAL A 696 0.60 -26.64 -12.01
C VAL A 696 1.83 -26.89 -12.88
N LYS A 697 1.85 -26.29 -14.07
CA LYS A 697 3.02 -26.34 -14.97
C LYS A 697 3.48 -24.93 -15.29
N PHE A 698 4.77 -24.67 -15.10
CA PHE A 698 5.41 -23.41 -15.51
C PHE A 698 6.22 -23.61 -16.78
N THR A 699 6.04 -22.73 -17.74
CA THR A 699 6.79 -22.70 -19.00
C THR A 699 7.24 -21.28 -19.32
N SER A 700 8.39 -21.13 -19.99
CA SER A 700 8.82 -19.82 -20.51
C SER A 700 8.49 -19.77 -21.99
N ASN A 701 7.74 -18.77 -22.43
CA ASN A 701 7.36 -18.61 -23.82
C ASN A 701 7.38 -17.13 -24.22
N SER A 702 8.14 -16.79 -25.27
CA SER A 702 8.17 -15.43 -25.85
C SER A 702 8.45 -14.31 -24.85
N GLY A 703 9.30 -14.57 -23.84
CA GLY A 703 9.64 -13.59 -22.79
C GLY A 703 8.57 -13.46 -21.69
N TYR A 704 7.65 -14.42 -21.62
CA TYR A 704 6.67 -14.57 -20.56
C TYR A 704 6.88 -15.86 -19.79
N SER A 705 6.82 -15.78 -18.47
CA SER A 705 6.65 -16.94 -17.60
C SER A 705 5.17 -17.28 -17.56
N VAL A 706 4.82 -18.42 -18.13
CA VAL A 706 3.44 -18.88 -18.30
C VAL A 706 3.17 -20.02 -17.32
N MET A 707 2.18 -19.83 -16.45
CA MET A 707 1.67 -20.85 -15.56
C MET A 707 0.38 -21.42 -16.16
N ARG A 708 0.29 -22.73 -16.25
CA ARG A 708 -0.94 -23.44 -16.58
C ARG A 708 -1.39 -24.22 -15.34
N TYR A 709 -2.62 -23.98 -14.94
CA TYR A 709 -3.24 -24.62 -13.80
C TYR A 709 -4.42 -25.47 -14.26
N VAL A 710 -4.41 -26.76 -13.93
CA VAL A 710 -5.46 -27.73 -14.21
C VAL A 710 -5.91 -28.33 -12.89
N PRO A 711 -7.15 -28.08 -12.42
CA PRO A 711 -7.66 -28.64 -11.18
C PRO A 711 -8.02 -30.10 -11.31
N GLU A 712 -8.00 -30.86 -10.20
CA GLU A 712 -8.28 -32.30 -10.17
C GLU A 712 -9.75 -32.65 -10.50
N ASN A 713 -10.70 -31.78 -10.20
CA ASN A 713 -12.12 -32.07 -10.19
C ASN A 713 -12.99 -31.24 -11.15
N HIS A 714 -12.39 -30.42 -12.03
CA HIS A 714 -13.12 -29.52 -12.92
C HIS A 714 -12.56 -29.52 -14.34
N SER A 715 -13.43 -29.30 -15.32
CA SER A 715 -13.09 -29.16 -16.75
C SER A 715 -12.40 -27.81 -17.08
N GLY A 716 -12.41 -26.86 -16.16
CA GLY A 716 -11.84 -25.54 -16.34
C GLY A 716 -10.32 -25.54 -16.19
N GLN A 717 -9.64 -24.76 -17.01
CA GLN A 717 -8.18 -24.55 -16.94
C GLN A 717 -7.88 -23.05 -16.92
N VAL A 718 -6.84 -22.65 -16.18
CA VAL A 718 -6.41 -21.24 -16.15
C VAL A 718 -4.97 -21.14 -16.64
N ILE A 719 -4.73 -20.20 -17.53
CA ILE A 719 -3.38 -19.83 -17.95
C ILE A 719 -3.10 -18.41 -17.44
N ILE A 720 -2.03 -18.26 -16.65
CA ILE A 720 -1.58 -16.97 -16.16
C ILE A 720 -0.18 -16.71 -16.71
N ALA A 721 -0.04 -15.62 -17.47
CA ALA A 721 1.22 -15.22 -18.05
C ALA A 721 1.72 -13.91 -17.45
N LYS A 722 2.98 -13.89 -17.02
CA LYS A 722 3.70 -12.72 -16.52
C LYS A 722 4.95 -12.49 -17.36
N LYS A 723 5.25 -11.23 -17.68
CA LYS A 723 6.49 -10.90 -18.37
C LYS A 723 7.69 -11.33 -17.52
N GLU A 724 8.64 -12.02 -18.16
CA GLU A 724 9.82 -12.55 -17.48
C GLU A 724 10.79 -11.43 -17.11
N THR A 725 11.03 -11.24 -15.82
CA THR A 725 11.87 -10.14 -15.28
C THR A 725 12.96 -10.63 -14.33
N TRP A 726 13.21 -11.95 -14.20
CA TRP A 726 14.11 -12.51 -13.21
C TRP A 726 15.54 -11.93 -13.27
N LEU A 727 16.10 -11.73 -14.48
CA LEU A 727 17.43 -11.14 -14.64
C LEU A 727 17.46 -9.68 -14.19
N TYR A 728 16.38 -8.95 -14.48
CA TYR A 728 16.25 -7.57 -14.06
C TYR A 728 16.09 -7.46 -12.54
N LEU A 729 15.27 -8.31 -11.94
CA LEU A 729 15.12 -8.43 -10.50
C LEU A 729 16.46 -8.74 -9.80
N PHE A 730 17.19 -9.72 -10.31
CA PHE A 730 18.52 -10.08 -9.80
C PHE A 730 19.49 -8.89 -9.85
N THR A 731 19.59 -8.22 -11.00
CA THR A 731 20.52 -7.09 -11.17
C THR A 731 20.16 -5.89 -10.31
N THR A 732 18.88 -5.60 -10.15
CA THR A 732 18.41 -4.50 -9.31
C THR A 732 18.63 -4.82 -7.82
N LEU A 733 18.30 -6.01 -7.34
CA LEU A 733 18.60 -6.44 -5.98
C LEU A 733 20.11 -6.40 -5.69
N PHE A 734 20.94 -6.89 -6.61
CA PHE A 734 22.38 -6.80 -6.48
C PHE A 734 22.85 -5.36 -6.31
N ALA A 735 22.34 -4.45 -7.14
CA ALA A 735 22.71 -3.03 -7.09
C ALA A 735 22.27 -2.38 -5.77
N TYR A 736 21.04 -2.64 -5.29
CA TYR A 736 20.55 -2.10 -4.03
C TYR A 736 21.34 -2.62 -2.82
N ILE A 737 21.57 -3.92 -2.74
CA ILE A 737 22.33 -4.53 -1.65
C ILE A 737 23.76 -3.98 -1.65
N PHE A 738 24.42 -3.93 -2.80
CA PHE A 738 25.76 -3.39 -2.94
C PHE A 738 25.81 -1.92 -2.51
N PHE A 739 24.86 -1.10 -2.94
CA PHE A 739 24.79 0.32 -2.60
C PHE A 739 24.58 0.54 -1.10
N ILE A 740 23.68 -0.21 -0.45
CA ILE A 740 23.46 -0.07 1.00
C ILE A 740 24.71 -0.42 1.80
N TYR A 741 25.39 -1.51 1.46
CA TYR A 741 26.68 -1.84 2.10
C TYR A 741 27.71 -0.77 1.88
N PHE A 742 27.85 -0.31 0.64
CA PHE A 742 28.79 0.75 0.29
C PHE A 742 28.48 2.04 1.06
N ALA A 743 27.23 2.47 1.11
CA ALA A 743 26.79 3.65 1.85
C ALA A 743 27.05 3.52 3.36
N THR A 744 26.69 2.37 3.95
CA THR A 744 26.87 2.12 5.39
C THR A 744 28.36 2.21 5.79
N ILE A 745 29.24 1.60 5.02
CA ILE A 745 30.68 1.65 5.33
C ILE A 745 31.27 3.02 5.00
N SER A 746 30.78 3.67 3.96
CA SER A 746 31.17 5.05 3.66
C SER A 746 30.86 5.99 4.81
N LEU A 747 29.65 5.91 5.36
CA LEU A 747 29.22 6.67 6.53
C LEU A 747 30.07 6.32 7.76
N TYR A 748 30.39 5.04 7.96
CA TYR A 748 31.27 4.61 9.05
C TYR A 748 32.70 5.19 8.92
N ILE A 749 33.29 5.14 7.73
CA ILE A 749 34.62 5.71 7.47
C ILE A 749 34.60 7.23 7.70
N LEU A 750 33.60 7.91 7.15
CA LEU A 750 33.41 9.36 7.32
C LEU A 750 33.23 9.72 8.79
N GLY A 751 32.40 9.02 9.52
CA GLY A 751 32.19 9.18 10.97
C GLY A 751 33.49 9.02 11.77
N ASN A 752 34.31 8.01 11.44
CA ASN A 752 35.63 7.84 12.08
C ASN A 752 36.60 8.96 11.77
N ILE A 753 36.59 9.53 10.57
CA ILE A 753 37.46 10.66 10.19
C ILE A 753 37.00 11.90 10.93
N ILE A 754 35.72 12.21 10.95
CA ILE A 754 35.14 13.34 11.67
C ILE A 754 35.44 13.23 13.17
N ALA A 755 35.27 12.04 13.73
CA ALA A 755 35.53 11.78 15.12
C ALA A 755 37.02 11.96 15.48
N ARG A 756 37.94 11.55 14.62
CA ARG A 756 39.40 11.78 14.82
C ARG A 756 39.78 13.23 14.65
N SER A 757 39.03 14.02 13.92
CA SER A 757 39.24 15.46 13.76
C SER A 757 38.78 16.30 14.96
N ASN A 758 38.04 15.69 15.93
CA ASN A 758 37.38 16.36 17.04
C ASN A 758 36.47 17.52 16.59
N LEU A 759 35.82 17.38 15.45
CA LEU A 759 34.98 18.40 14.80
C LEU A 759 35.75 19.70 14.40
N ASP A 760 37.08 19.67 14.45
CA ASP A 760 37.91 20.77 14.01
C ASP A 760 38.17 20.66 12.50
N TYR A 761 37.63 21.59 11.72
CA TYR A 761 37.76 21.62 10.26
C TYR A 761 39.24 21.67 9.80
N LYS A 762 40.11 22.38 10.49
CA LYS A 762 41.54 22.43 10.16
C LYS A 762 42.20 21.08 10.39
N ARG A 763 41.86 20.40 11.50
CA ARG A 763 42.39 19.05 11.78
C ARG A 763 41.80 18.02 10.80
N PHE A 764 40.57 18.17 10.38
CA PHE A 764 39.92 17.32 9.36
C PHE A 764 40.67 17.41 8.03
N ILE A 765 40.94 18.61 7.53
CA ILE A 765 41.74 18.83 6.32
C ILE A 765 43.16 18.30 6.47
N ASN A 766 43.81 18.56 7.61
CA ASN A 766 45.15 18.06 7.87
C ASN A 766 45.24 16.54 7.91
N LEU A 767 44.25 15.84 8.49
CA LEU A 767 44.18 14.38 8.47
C LEU A 767 44.03 13.84 7.04
N LEU A 768 43.28 14.52 6.18
CA LEU A 768 43.17 14.21 4.77
C LEU A 768 44.44 14.53 3.99
N SER A 769 45.17 15.61 4.37
CA SER A 769 46.38 16.04 3.67
C SER A 769 47.61 15.19 3.96
N LEU A 770 47.70 14.60 5.16
CA LEU A 770 48.90 13.86 5.63
C LEU A 770 49.05 12.45 5.02
N ASN A 771 47.96 11.84 4.54
CA ASN A 771 47.97 10.48 3.97
C ASN A 771 47.44 10.46 2.54
N LEU A 772 48.33 10.38 1.54
CA LEU A 772 47.95 10.27 0.11
C LEU A 772 46.93 9.12 -0.15
N ARG A 773 47.18 7.97 0.50
CA ARG A 773 46.29 6.80 0.37
C ARG A 773 44.88 7.11 0.89
N LEU A 774 44.75 7.77 2.04
CA LEU A 774 43.47 8.14 2.62
C LEU A 774 42.74 9.17 1.73
N ARG A 775 43.46 10.16 1.21
CA ARG A 775 42.91 11.17 0.28
C ARG A 775 42.33 10.51 -0.97
N VAL A 776 43.08 9.64 -1.61
CA VAL A 776 42.62 8.91 -2.81
C VAL A 776 41.37 8.08 -2.49
N HIS A 777 41.34 7.35 -1.37
CA HIS A 777 40.19 6.53 -1.00
C HIS A 777 38.94 7.38 -0.70
N VAL A 778 39.09 8.46 0.05
CA VAL A 778 37.97 9.38 0.38
C VAL A 778 37.46 10.07 -0.90
N SER A 779 38.39 10.48 -1.80
CA SER A 779 38.00 11.10 -3.07
C SER A 779 37.21 10.12 -3.96
N ILE A 780 37.68 8.89 -4.11
CA ILE A 780 36.97 7.84 -4.87
C ILE A 780 35.58 7.60 -4.23
N LEU A 781 35.54 7.49 -2.90
CA LEU A 781 34.33 7.23 -2.17
C LEU A 781 33.29 8.36 -2.35
N ILE A 782 33.71 9.61 -2.27
CA ILE A 782 32.87 10.78 -2.53
C ILE A 782 32.38 10.79 -3.98
N VAL A 783 33.27 10.58 -4.95
CA VAL A 783 32.91 10.58 -6.36
C VAL A 783 31.89 9.48 -6.67
N VAL A 784 32.12 8.25 -6.18
CA VAL A 784 31.19 7.14 -6.36
C VAL A 784 29.86 7.44 -5.69
N PHE A 785 29.86 7.94 -4.46
CA PHE A 785 28.62 8.30 -3.74
C PHE A 785 27.81 9.38 -4.47
N LEU A 786 28.48 10.45 -4.93
CA LEU A 786 27.84 11.52 -5.70
C LEU A 786 27.32 11.02 -7.04
N SER A 787 28.07 10.12 -7.69
CA SER A 787 27.65 9.48 -8.94
C SER A 787 26.38 8.65 -8.74
N PHE A 788 26.29 7.86 -7.67
CA PHE A 788 25.07 7.09 -7.36
C PHE A 788 23.88 8.00 -7.10
N ILE A 789 24.05 9.07 -6.31
CA ILE A 789 22.97 10.04 -6.08
C ILE A 789 22.54 10.69 -7.39
N ALA A 790 23.50 11.14 -8.20
CA ALA A 790 23.20 11.79 -9.48
C ALA A 790 22.48 10.84 -10.46
N VAL A 791 22.96 9.61 -10.59
CA VAL A 791 22.34 8.59 -11.43
C VAL A 791 20.97 8.19 -10.89
N GLY A 792 20.87 7.94 -9.58
CA GLY A 792 19.58 7.59 -8.93
C GLY A 792 18.53 8.68 -9.12
N TYR A 793 18.87 9.93 -8.84
CA TYR A 793 17.99 11.07 -9.05
C TYR A 793 17.59 11.25 -10.52
N SER A 794 18.58 11.22 -11.42
CA SER A 794 18.34 11.36 -12.86
C SER A 794 17.45 10.24 -13.42
N THR A 795 17.70 9.00 -12.99
CA THR A 795 16.90 7.83 -13.40
C THR A 795 15.48 7.92 -12.83
N SER A 796 15.32 8.27 -11.56
CA SER A 796 14.01 8.44 -10.93
C SER A 796 13.19 9.54 -11.62
N TYR A 797 13.81 10.68 -11.89
CA TYR A 797 13.19 11.78 -12.63
C TYR A 797 12.80 11.37 -14.04
N TYR A 798 13.70 10.73 -14.77
CA TYR A 798 13.46 10.25 -16.15
C TYR A 798 12.33 9.22 -16.19
N LEU A 799 12.33 8.22 -15.29
CA LEU A 799 11.29 7.21 -15.22
C LEU A 799 9.93 7.83 -14.85
N SER A 800 9.90 8.71 -13.85
CA SER A 800 8.66 9.40 -13.45
C SER A 800 8.08 10.24 -14.62
N SER A 801 8.93 11.00 -15.30
CA SER A 801 8.51 11.78 -16.48
C SER A 801 7.99 10.88 -17.59
N ARG A 802 8.74 9.83 -17.94
CA ARG A 802 8.37 8.90 -19.01
C ARG A 802 7.09 8.13 -18.71
N THR A 803 6.88 7.73 -17.44
CA THR A 803 5.65 7.05 -17.01
C THR A 803 4.45 7.99 -17.15
N LYS A 804 4.58 9.25 -16.72
CA LYS A 804 3.52 10.25 -16.90
C LYS A 804 3.20 10.49 -18.38
N ASP A 805 4.21 10.63 -19.25
CA ASP A 805 4.00 10.83 -20.68
C ASP A 805 3.35 9.61 -21.34
N LYS A 806 3.75 8.40 -20.93
CA LYS A 806 3.14 7.15 -21.39
C LYS A 806 1.68 7.06 -20.97
N LEU A 807 1.38 7.25 -19.68
CA LEU A 807 0.00 7.24 -19.17
C LEU A 807 -0.87 8.24 -19.92
N LYS A 808 -0.38 9.47 -20.16
CA LYS A 808 -1.08 10.48 -20.94
C LYS A 808 -1.38 10.00 -22.35
N THR A 809 -0.43 9.35 -23.00
CA THR A 809 -0.61 8.82 -24.37
C THR A 809 -1.59 7.66 -24.38
N ASP A 810 -1.50 6.74 -23.40
CA ASP A 810 -2.39 5.59 -23.29
C ASP A 810 -3.84 6.05 -23.04
N VAL A 811 -4.06 6.98 -22.10
CA VAL A 811 -5.38 7.57 -21.82
C VAL A 811 -5.94 8.29 -23.07
N SER A 812 -5.08 8.96 -23.86
CA SER A 812 -5.50 9.57 -25.13
C SER A 812 -6.00 8.51 -26.12
N ASN A 813 -5.22 7.47 -26.32
CA ASN A 813 -5.53 6.39 -27.26
C ASN A 813 -6.81 5.65 -26.85
N PHE A 814 -6.95 5.33 -25.56
CA PHE A 814 -8.15 4.69 -25.04
C PHE A 814 -9.39 5.59 -25.22
N GLY A 815 -9.27 6.89 -24.90
CA GLY A 815 -10.36 7.84 -25.09
C GLY A 815 -10.84 7.88 -26.55
N GLN A 816 -9.94 7.86 -27.52
CA GLN A 816 -10.30 7.82 -28.94
C GLN A 816 -10.94 6.49 -29.38
N LEU A 817 -10.46 5.36 -28.85
CA LEU A 817 -11.02 4.05 -29.14
C LEU A 817 -12.43 3.92 -28.58
N ILE A 818 -12.61 4.30 -27.31
CA ILE A 818 -13.92 4.28 -26.64
C ILE A 818 -14.91 5.21 -27.34
N GLN A 819 -14.47 6.40 -27.73
CA GLN A 819 -15.30 7.34 -28.51
C GLN A 819 -15.80 6.69 -29.81
N LYS A 820 -14.92 6.02 -30.56
CA LYS A 820 -15.30 5.34 -31.81
C LYS A 820 -16.30 4.22 -31.59
N GLU A 821 -16.08 3.38 -30.55
CA GLU A 821 -17.00 2.30 -30.21
C GLU A 821 -18.36 2.84 -29.78
N LEU A 822 -18.41 3.84 -28.91
CA LEU A 822 -19.69 4.42 -28.48
C LEU A 822 -20.41 5.16 -29.63
N ASN A 823 -19.70 5.89 -30.48
CA ASN A 823 -20.29 6.50 -31.66
C ASN A 823 -20.87 5.44 -32.61
N PHE A 824 -20.23 4.30 -32.79
CA PHE A 824 -20.75 3.19 -33.58
C PHE A 824 -22.07 2.63 -32.99
N TYR A 825 -22.19 2.51 -31.67
CA TYR A 825 -23.43 2.11 -31.01
C TYR A 825 -24.55 3.15 -31.21
N ILE A 826 -24.24 4.42 -31.11
CA ILE A 826 -25.18 5.53 -31.35
C ILE A 826 -25.71 5.49 -32.81
N GLU A 827 -24.81 5.28 -33.77
CA GLU A 827 -25.18 5.18 -35.18
C GLU A 827 -25.99 3.93 -35.51
N LYS A 828 -25.63 2.79 -34.96
CA LYS A 828 -26.32 1.51 -35.15
C LYS A 828 -27.77 1.59 -34.68
N ASN A 829 -28.05 2.29 -33.61
CA ASN A 829 -29.38 2.46 -33.03
C ASN A 829 -30.12 3.72 -33.55
N ASN A 830 -29.58 4.43 -34.54
CA ASN A 830 -30.17 5.65 -35.13
C ASN A 830 -30.60 6.71 -34.10
N ILE A 831 -29.86 6.91 -33.04
CA ILE A 831 -30.20 7.86 -31.98
C ILE A 831 -30.08 9.28 -32.48
N GLN A 832 -31.14 10.05 -32.35
CA GLN A 832 -31.20 11.44 -32.82
C GLN A 832 -31.30 12.46 -31.69
N SER A 833 -31.71 12.05 -30.51
CA SER A 833 -31.97 12.95 -29.39
C SER A 833 -31.34 12.47 -28.06
N LEU A 834 -31.11 13.42 -27.16
CA LEU A 834 -30.60 13.12 -25.79
C LEU A 834 -31.57 12.27 -24.96
N PRO A 835 -32.90 12.43 -25.02
CA PRO A 835 -33.82 11.52 -24.33
C PRO A 835 -33.70 10.08 -24.78
N GLU A 836 -33.64 9.84 -26.11
CA GLU A 836 -33.45 8.49 -26.69
C GLU A 836 -32.13 7.87 -26.24
N PHE A 837 -31.07 8.69 -26.17
CA PHE A 837 -29.79 8.20 -25.65
C PHE A 837 -29.86 7.82 -24.17
N LYS A 838 -30.62 8.56 -23.35
CA LYS A 838 -30.85 8.20 -21.95
C LYS A 838 -31.67 6.91 -21.78
N GLU A 839 -32.65 6.67 -22.63
CA GLU A 839 -33.39 5.42 -22.64
C GLU A 839 -32.51 4.25 -23.08
N LEU A 840 -31.65 4.44 -24.07
CA LEU A 840 -30.68 3.44 -24.50
C LEU A 840 -29.65 3.12 -23.39
N LEU A 841 -29.19 4.10 -22.62
CA LEU A 841 -28.31 3.89 -21.47
C LEU A 841 -28.96 3.08 -20.35
N GLN A 842 -30.29 2.91 -20.34
CA GLN A 842 -30.98 2.02 -19.39
C GLN A 842 -31.10 0.58 -19.91
N GLN A 843 -30.80 0.33 -21.18
CA GLN A 843 -30.85 -1.02 -21.76
C GLN A 843 -29.61 -1.84 -21.30
N PRO A 844 -29.83 -3.08 -20.85
CA PRO A 844 -28.74 -3.92 -20.34
C PRO A 844 -27.62 -4.16 -21.36
N GLU A 845 -27.94 -4.21 -22.65
CA GLU A 845 -26.97 -4.46 -23.72
C GLU A 845 -25.91 -3.35 -23.83
N LEU A 846 -26.32 -2.09 -23.77
CA LEU A 846 -25.37 -0.98 -23.83
C LEU A 846 -24.59 -0.81 -22.51
N LEU A 847 -25.26 -1.00 -21.37
CA LEU A 847 -24.60 -0.97 -20.06
C LEU A 847 -23.51 -2.03 -19.99
N ASN A 848 -23.80 -3.26 -20.38
CA ASN A 848 -22.82 -4.34 -20.40
C ASN A 848 -21.67 -4.06 -21.38
N ALA A 849 -21.98 -3.48 -22.56
CA ALA A 849 -20.94 -3.10 -23.52
C ALA A 849 -20.00 -2.00 -22.98
N ILE A 850 -20.54 -0.98 -22.31
CA ILE A 850 -19.73 0.08 -21.71
C ILE A 850 -18.88 -0.45 -20.56
N SER A 851 -19.47 -1.30 -19.71
CA SER A 851 -18.76 -1.96 -18.60
C SER A 851 -17.65 -2.88 -19.12
N ASP A 852 -17.90 -3.64 -20.17
CA ASP A 852 -16.91 -4.48 -20.84
C ASP A 852 -15.74 -3.68 -21.42
N ILE A 853 -16.04 -2.52 -22.04
CA ILE A 853 -15.02 -1.62 -22.56
C ILE A 853 -14.19 -1.03 -21.42
N ALA A 854 -14.86 -0.52 -20.37
CA ALA A 854 -14.21 0.00 -19.17
C ALA A 854 -13.28 -1.04 -18.54
N TYR A 855 -13.75 -2.27 -18.39
CA TYR A 855 -12.98 -3.39 -17.86
C TYR A 855 -11.79 -3.79 -18.76
N ARG A 856 -12.00 -3.91 -20.09
CA ARG A 856 -10.91 -4.29 -21.02
C ARG A 856 -9.76 -3.31 -21.03
N PHE A 857 -10.03 -2.01 -20.95
CA PHE A 857 -9.03 -0.97 -20.96
C PHE A 857 -8.59 -0.52 -19.56
N ASN A 858 -9.23 -1.04 -18.51
CA ASN A 858 -8.99 -0.66 -17.12
C ASN A 858 -9.10 0.85 -16.92
N VAL A 859 -10.21 1.42 -17.33
CA VAL A 859 -10.51 2.86 -17.26
C VAL A 859 -11.94 3.09 -16.80
N ASN A 860 -12.19 4.19 -16.08
CA ASN A 860 -13.52 4.61 -15.70
C ASN A 860 -14.12 5.51 -16.80
N ILE A 861 -15.35 5.20 -17.22
CA ILE A 861 -16.06 5.92 -18.28
C ILE A 861 -17.20 6.72 -17.65
N ASN A 862 -17.15 8.04 -17.82
CA ASN A 862 -18.16 8.96 -17.33
C ASN A 862 -18.77 9.75 -18.50
N ILE A 863 -20.08 9.79 -18.61
CA ILE A 863 -20.80 10.50 -19.67
C ILE A 863 -21.52 11.69 -19.08
N PHE A 864 -21.24 12.89 -19.61
CA PHE A 864 -21.82 14.15 -19.17
C PHE A 864 -22.68 14.79 -20.25
N GLN A 865 -23.73 15.50 -19.85
CA GLN A 865 -24.57 16.29 -20.76
C GLN A 865 -23.84 17.56 -21.21
N ASN A 866 -23.68 17.78 -22.50
CA ASN A 866 -22.91 18.92 -23.04
C ASN A 866 -23.45 20.28 -22.58
N GLN A 867 -24.76 20.51 -22.62
CA GLN A 867 -25.33 21.83 -22.30
C GLN A 867 -25.21 22.21 -20.82
N SER A 868 -25.39 21.26 -19.91
CA SER A 868 -25.39 21.52 -18.46
C SER A 868 -24.11 21.08 -17.75
N GLY A 869 -23.27 20.30 -18.41
CA GLY A 869 -22.10 19.68 -17.82
C GLY A 869 -22.42 18.62 -16.75
N LYS A 870 -23.68 18.21 -16.58
CA LYS A 870 -24.09 17.24 -15.54
C LYS A 870 -23.85 15.82 -15.95
N LEU A 871 -23.46 14.96 -14.99
CA LEU A 871 -23.28 13.53 -15.17
C LEU A 871 -24.60 12.86 -15.58
N ILE A 872 -24.54 12.00 -16.60
CA ILE A 872 -25.65 11.16 -17.05
C ILE A 872 -25.39 9.72 -16.64
N PHE A 873 -24.17 9.24 -16.81
CA PHE A 873 -23.76 7.85 -16.57
C PHE A 873 -22.33 7.79 -16.07
N SER A 874 -22.04 6.80 -15.21
CA SER A 874 -20.70 6.43 -14.77
C SER A 874 -20.57 4.91 -14.73
N SER A 875 -19.43 4.37 -15.20
CA SER A 875 -19.09 2.96 -15.00
C SER A 875 -18.67 2.66 -13.55
N SER A 876 -18.33 3.71 -12.78
CA SER A 876 -17.92 3.64 -11.37
C SER A 876 -18.70 4.65 -10.55
N PRO A 877 -19.99 4.38 -10.25
CA PRO A 877 -20.89 5.32 -9.59
C PRO A 877 -20.49 5.66 -8.15
N ASP A 878 -19.71 4.80 -7.48
CA ASP A 878 -19.31 4.96 -6.08
C ASP A 878 -18.48 6.23 -5.86
N PHE A 879 -17.60 6.59 -6.77
CA PHE A 879 -16.87 7.88 -6.69
C PHE A 879 -17.77 9.10 -6.57
N PHE A 880 -18.95 9.04 -7.19
CA PHE A 880 -19.95 10.10 -7.15
C PHE A 880 -20.91 9.97 -5.98
N HIS A 881 -21.21 8.74 -5.55
CA HIS A 881 -22.10 8.45 -4.44
C HIS A 881 -21.47 8.90 -3.11
N TYR A 882 -20.21 8.55 -2.90
CA TYR A 882 -19.45 8.97 -1.71
C TYR A 882 -18.89 10.40 -1.82
N GLY A 883 -19.16 11.09 -2.94
CA GLY A 883 -18.79 12.48 -3.10
C GLY A 883 -17.30 12.73 -3.37
N LEU A 884 -16.55 11.74 -3.81
CA LEU A 884 -15.14 11.93 -4.20
C LEU A 884 -15.03 12.72 -5.50
N LEU A 885 -15.94 12.47 -6.43
CA LEU A 885 -16.08 13.22 -7.68
C LEU A 885 -17.38 14.01 -7.70
N SER A 886 -17.34 15.21 -8.26
CA SER A 886 -18.52 16.03 -8.52
C SER A 886 -19.31 15.50 -9.71
N LYS A 887 -20.64 15.56 -9.63
CA LYS A 887 -21.53 15.27 -10.76
C LYS A 887 -21.47 16.31 -11.90
N GLN A 888 -20.56 17.27 -11.80
CA GLN A 888 -20.32 18.30 -12.79
C GLN A 888 -19.00 18.01 -13.52
N VAL A 889 -18.99 18.13 -14.85
CA VAL A 889 -17.78 17.94 -15.67
C VAL A 889 -16.69 18.95 -15.30
N ASN A 890 -15.42 18.57 -15.44
CA ASN A 890 -14.30 19.47 -15.18
C ASN A 890 -14.43 20.77 -15.98
N ALA A 891 -14.39 21.91 -15.27
CA ALA A 891 -14.62 23.23 -15.81
C ALA A 891 -13.67 23.58 -16.96
N LYS A 892 -12.40 23.24 -16.78
CA LYS A 892 -11.37 23.52 -17.77
C LYS A 892 -11.54 22.66 -19.02
N ALA A 893 -11.87 21.37 -18.84
CA ALA A 893 -12.16 20.47 -19.94
C ALA A 893 -13.39 20.93 -20.72
N TYR A 894 -14.47 21.28 -20.01
CA TYR A 894 -15.67 21.84 -20.60
C TYR A 894 -15.39 23.10 -21.47
N HIS A 895 -14.62 24.04 -20.91
CA HIS A 895 -14.25 25.25 -21.61
C HIS A 895 -13.39 24.98 -22.86
N MET A 896 -12.40 24.07 -22.74
CA MET A 896 -11.50 23.74 -23.85
C MET A 896 -12.22 23.02 -25.00
N LEU A 897 -13.19 22.18 -24.72
CA LEU A 897 -13.98 21.51 -25.75
C LEU A 897 -14.97 22.46 -26.41
N ASN A 898 -15.76 23.20 -25.62
CA ASN A 898 -16.87 24.00 -26.13
C ASN A 898 -16.45 25.37 -26.72
N HIS A 899 -15.39 26.00 -26.19
CA HIS A 899 -14.99 27.34 -26.59
C HIS A 899 -13.68 27.41 -27.37
N SER A 900 -12.81 26.39 -27.28
CA SER A 900 -11.54 26.37 -28.01
C SER A 900 -11.58 25.48 -29.25
N GLY A 901 -12.70 24.76 -29.49
CA GLY A 901 -12.87 23.92 -30.67
C GLY A 901 -11.98 22.68 -30.70
N LEU A 902 -11.49 22.24 -29.55
CA LEU A 902 -10.72 21.01 -29.45
C LEU A 902 -11.67 19.80 -29.49
N GLU A 903 -11.40 18.83 -30.33
CA GLU A 903 -12.19 17.60 -30.37
C GLU A 903 -11.86 16.64 -29.21
N HIS A 904 -10.64 16.77 -28.67
CA HIS A 904 -10.14 15.91 -27.63
C HIS A 904 -9.24 16.71 -26.67
N TYR A 905 -9.46 16.54 -25.36
CA TYR A 905 -8.69 17.24 -24.34
C TYR A 905 -8.29 16.30 -23.21
N ILE A 906 -7.01 16.32 -22.84
CA ILE A 906 -6.47 15.52 -21.72
C ILE A 906 -6.10 16.44 -20.58
N HIS A 907 -6.57 16.12 -19.40
CA HIS A 907 -6.28 16.88 -18.19
C HIS A 907 -5.72 15.98 -17.09
N ASN A 908 -4.75 16.52 -16.32
CA ASN A 908 -4.33 15.94 -15.06
C ASN A 908 -5.23 16.50 -13.97
N GLU A 909 -5.93 15.63 -13.29
CA GLU A 909 -6.86 15.96 -12.23
C GLU A 909 -6.37 15.37 -10.89
N ASN A 910 -6.88 15.90 -9.81
CA ASN A 910 -6.58 15.41 -8.47
C ASN A 910 -7.83 15.42 -7.62
N ILE A 911 -7.95 14.36 -6.82
CA ILE A 911 -8.88 14.29 -5.71
C ILE A 911 -7.99 14.33 -4.45
N GLU A 912 -7.89 15.50 -3.83
CA GLU A 912 -6.92 15.79 -2.75
C GLU A 912 -5.48 15.41 -3.15
N ASN A 913 -4.87 14.41 -2.50
CA ASN A 913 -3.52 13.92 -2.78
C ASN A 913 -3.44 12.88 -3.91
N PHE A 914 -4.59 12.37 -4.37
CA PHE A 914 -4.64 11.39 -5.44
C PHE A 914 -4.68 12.07 -6.81
N GLN A 915 -3.73 11.75 -7.71
CA GLN A 915 -3.61 12.32 -9.06
C GLN A 915 -3.97 11.27 -10.12
N TYR A 916 -4.76 11.69 -11.12
CA TYR A 916 -5.17 10.85 -12.25
C TYR A 916 -5.27 11.65 -13.55
N PHE A 917 -5.26 10.95 -14.68
CA PHE A 917 -5.45 11.56 -15.99
C PHE A 917 -6.86 11.29 -16.52
N SER A 918 -7.51 12.32 -17.03
CA SER A 918 -8.81 12.24 -17.69
C SER A 918 -8.69 12.67 -19.15
N SER A 919 -9.37 11.92 -20.01
CA SER A 919 -9.50 12.22 -21.43
C SER A 919 -10.95 12.60 -21.73
N TYR A 920 -11.16 13.76 -22.31
CA TYR A 920 -12.47 14.30 -22.62
C TYR A 920 -12.67 14.39 -24.12
N CYS A 921 -13.82 13.92 -24.64
CA CYS A 921 -14.20 13.99 -26.04
C CYS A 921 -15.72 14.12 -26.20
N PHE A 922 -16.16 14.59 -27.34
CA PHE A 922 -17.60 14.64 -27.66
C PHE A 922 -18.07 13.29 -28.20
N LEU A 923 -19.24 12.83 -27.75
CA LEU A 923 -20.01 11.81 -28.47
C LEU A 923 -20.87 12.53 -29.53
N LYS A 924 -20.76 12.08 -30.76
CA LYS A 924 -21.43 12.69 -31.91
C LYS A 924 -22.31 11.66 -32.61
N ASN A 925 -23.50 12.08 -33.07
CA ASN A 925 -24.29 11.32 -34.02
C ASN A 925 -23.97 11.74 -35.46
N ARG A 926 -24.61 11.13 -36.47
CA ARG A 926 -24.39 11.49 -37.89
C ARG A 926 -24.69 12.93 -38.24
N TYR A 927 -25.39 13.65 -37.38
CA TYR A 927 -25.83 15.04 -37.63
C TYR A 927 -24.98 16.07 -36.85
N GLY A 928 -23.98 15.63 -36.09
CA GLY A 928 -23.02 16.51 -35.36
C GLY A 928 -23.18 16.47 -33.84
#